data_2109e6225e10f05613a5476029a06dfd
#
_entry.id   2109e6225e10f05613a5476029a06dfd
#
_cell.length_a   1.000
_cell.length_b   1.000
_cell.length_c   1.000
_cell.angle_alpha   90.00
_cell.angle_beta   90.00
_cell.angle_gamma   90.00
#
_symmetry.space_group_name_H-M   'P 1'
#
loop_
_entity.id
_entity.type
_entity.pdbx_description
1 polymer ?
#
loop_
_entity_poly.entity_id
_entity_poly.type
_entity_poly.pdbx_seq_one_letter_code
_entity_poly.pdbx_strand_id
1 'polypeptide(L)'
;MDGRARAAASLLLALAAWWAPALAARHARPVLLDLGPNDAAYVRGFREDWERDGRTRFHWAGSAAEIRLPLRVVGDGHFLRMRVRRHFLEPSQVRLTIEGRTAALFDIQADSKVPYRILEFPLPPLEGRGPFVLGLHAASERAGPWSLAFDWIEIERRAPGARFALLFSTRALVVLAVLVALLAPWLGGLDPRWALAHGVTVLAAAAWGAHHDILAAERTLREGVAVYAVVAALAVAFVRWPRARRSLGIAAPWVAGGLVLLVLVGLGLRLVILLHPRFYYPDVRVHAQFAWELGRRGLITFLSRFTENQYRYSLGLQLENGHWYAFPYPPAFYIFCWPLLRLGFRPEVAVSVLAAAVNSLEALLVFGIVRRLERAEGLALAAAAAVPVLPLFLARLSLAYFPALVGHAVDALVILYLVGHLEQLHRRRVVVTLGALLAGALLTYTQSLLNFAVLLPSFLIFQIAFDRTPEGRRRQLGLIAGGLLGATLSLAVFYGRYAPILLDMRRGIPMAEERVLLEKQEQQARQAALAGEPLAAPEAQDDPYTGPQVDVLRGVRKAAWRLYVFYGLFAPVVVAGVLLAWRRTSSADATRFVASWALTYVVLNLASGGLPGPNLVRYNKDLEIVAPLCCLGLASVGAWLWTLTRAAALAYGAAFWMFGLLRARGYFLEKLFLER
;
A
#
# COMPACT_ATOMS: atom_id res chain seq x y z
N MET A 1 35.58 14.28 4.96
CA MET A 1 35.66 13.75 6.34
C MET A 1 36.65 12.57 6.35
N ASP A 2 37.63 12.59 7.23
CA ASP A 2 38.53 11.46 7.48
C ASP A 2 37.81 10.31 8.22
N GLY A 3 38.43 9.13 8.36
CA GLY A 3 37.83 7.98 8.99
C GLY A 3 37.43 8.19 10.45
N ARG A 4 38.23 9.01 11.18
CA ARG A 4 37.99 9.32 12.60
C ARG A 4 36.77 10.23 12.77
N ALA A 5 36.65 11.28 11.95
CA ALA A 5 35.50 12.18 11.97
C ALA A 5 34.18 11.46 11.60
N ARG A 6 34.26 10.47 10.73
CA ARG A 6 33.07 9.62 10.38
C ARG A 6 32.64 8.73 11.54
N ALA A 7 33.60 8.07 12.19
CA ALA A 7 33.30 7.23 13.35
C ALA A 7 32.71 8.07 14.50
N ALA A 8 33.30 9.25 14.77
CA ALA A 8 32.76 10.18 15.76
C ALA A 8 31.35 10.66 15.43
N ALA A 9 31.06 11.04 14.18
CA ALA A 9 29.73 11.46 13.75
C ALA A 9 28.69 10.32 13.88
N SER A 10 29.06 9.10 13.53
CA SER A 10 28.18 7.93 13.69
C SER A 10 27.88 7.62 15.15
N LEU A 11 28.90 7.73 16.02
CA LEU A 11 28.72 7.52 17.45
C LEU A 11 27.85 8.62 18.08
N LEU A 12 28.09 9.89 17.75
CA LEU A 12 27.25 11.00 18.21
C LEU A 12 25.81 10.86 17.77
N LEU A 13 25.59 10.43 16.52
CA LEU A 13 24.25 10.21 16.00
C LEU A 13 23.55 9.03 16.69
N ALA A 14 24.28 7.94 16.99
CA ALA A 14 23.76 6.81 17.76
C ALA A 14 23.39 7.21 19.19
N LEU A 15 24.22 8.00 19.86
CA LEU A 15 23.92 8.56 21.19
C LEU A 15 22.70 9.49 21.14
N ALA A 16 22.61 10.36 20.14
CA ALA A 16 21.45 11.21 19.93
C ALA A 16 20.18 10.37 19.65
N ALA A 17 20.29 9.29 18.87
CA ALA A 17 19.18 8.37 18.59
C ALA A 17 18.68 7.63 19.85
N TRP A 18 19.55 7.40 20.81
CA TRP A 18 19.18 6.82 22.09
C TRP A 18 18.42 7.80 23.01
N TRP A 19 18.83 9.09 23.00
CA TRP A 19 18.33 10.06 23.96
C TRP A 19 17.22 10.97 23.42
N ALA A 20 17.31 11.46 22.18
CA ALA A 20 16.39 12.47 21.68
C ALA A 20 14.91 11.99 21.62
N PRO A 21 14.58 10.80 21.10
CA PRO A 21 13.20 10.31 21.15
C PRO A 21 12.72 10.02 22.57
N ALA A 22 13.63 9.60 23.47
CA ALA A 22 13.30 9.36 24.88
C ALA A 22 12.98 10.66 25.63
N LEU A 23 13.68 11.75 25.32
CA LEU A 23 13.38 13.08 25.83
C LEU A 23 12.07 13.63 25.24
N ALA A 24 11.86 13.45 23.94
CA ALA A 24 10.62 13.84 23.28
C ALA A 24 9.40 13.12 23.86
N ALA A 25 9.51 11.82 24.17
CA ALA A 25 8.46 11.02 24.77
C ALA A 25 8.06 11.53 26.18
N ARG A 26 8.97 12.12 26.95
CA ARG A 26 8.64 12.71 28.28
C ARG A 26 7.57 13.78 28.18
N HIS A 27 7.53 14.50 27.05
CA HIS A 27 6.59 15.57 26.75
C HIS A 27 5.58 15.18 25.67
N ALA A 28 5.37 13.87 25.44
CA ALA A 28 4.44 13.40 24.44
C ALA A 28 3.01 13.90 24.69
N ARG A 29 2.26 14.06 23.61
CA ARG A 29 0.82 14.32 23.65
C ARG A 29 0.08 13.18 24.36
N PRO A 30 -1.19 13.34 24.73
CA PRO A 30 -1.99 12.26 25.26
C PRO A 30 -1.89 10.99 24.42
N VAL A 31 -1.74 9.86 25.08
CA VAL A 31 -1.63 8.55 24.41
C VAL A 31 -3.03 8.05 24.14
N LEU A 32 -3.42 8.00 22.88
CA LEU A 32 -4.73 7.54 22.43
C LEU A 32 -4.61 6.18 21.74
N LEU A 33 -5.30 5.18 22.27
CA LEU A 33 -5.54 3.90 21.62
C LEU A 33 -6.99 3.84 21.13
N ASP A 34 -7.19 3.81 19.85
CA ASP A 34 -8.46 3.55 19.18
C ASP A 34 -8.67 2.02 19.13
N LEU A 35 -9.73 1.53 19.75
CA LEU A 35 -10.02 0.10 19.85
C LEU A 35 -10.91 -0.34 18.68
N GLY A 36 -10.33 -1.15 17.81
CA GLY A 36 -10.98 -1.59 16.59
C GLY A 36 -10.05 -2.46 15.73
N PRO A 37 -10.01 -2.25 14.41
CA PRO A 37 -9.39 -3.22 13.49
C PRO A 37 -7.88 -3.42 13.64
N ASN A 38 -7.16 -2.51 14.29
CA ASN A 38 -5.69 -2.55 14.38
C ASN A 38 -5.13 -2.63 15.81
N ASP A 39 -5.99 -2.87 16.79
CA ASP A 39 -5.62 -2.89 18.19
C ASP A 39 -5.06 -4.25 18.68
N ALA A 40 -5.19 -5.31 17.91
CA ALA A 40 -4.76 -6.68 18.27
C ALA A 40 -3.30 -6.79 18.77
N ALA A 41 -2.46 -5.77 18.51
CA ALA A 41 -1.12 -5.68 19.07
C ALA A 41 -1.10 -5.27 20.56
N TYR A 42 -2.18 -4.67 21.01
CA TYR A 42 -2.28 -4.02 22.33
C TYR A 42 -3.29 -4.68 23.24
N VAL A 43 -4.22 -5.50 22.71
CA VAL A 43 -5.33 -6.07 23.45
C VAL A 43 -5.22 -7.57 23.59
N ARG A 44 -5.73 -8.12 24.72
CA ARG A 44 -5.91 -9.54 24.98
C ARG A 44 -7.25 -9.75 25.67
N GLY A 45 -7.88 -10.90 25.43
CA GLY A 45 -9.19 -11.19 26.01
C GLY A 45 -10.33 -10.36 25.42
N PHE A 46 -10.11 -9.72 24.28
CA PHE A 46 -11.15 -9.09 23.49
C PHE A 46 -11.65 -10.09 22.44
N ARG A 47 -12.87 -9.87 21.92
CA ARG A 47 -13.44 -10.66 20.83
C ARG A 47 -12.53 -10.53 19.59
N GLU A 48 -12.48 -11.57 18.77
CA GLU A 48 -11.67 -11.51 17.53
C GLU A 48 -12.18 -10.49 16.52
N ASP A 49 -13.51 -10.26 16.50
CA ASP A 49 -14.17 -9.31 15.62
C ASP A 49 -14.56 -8.02 16.35
N TRP A 50 -14.23 -6.89 15.74
CA TRP A 50 -14.75 -5.59 16.15
C TRP A 50 -16.10 -5.32 15.47
N GLU A 51 -16.89 -4.44 16.07
CA GLU A 51 -18.20 -4.05 15.57
C GLU A 51 -18.25 -2.55 15.23
N ARG A 52 -19.27 -2.15 14.49
CA ARG A 52 -19.51 -0.78 14.09
C ARG A 52 -20.95 -0.38 14.37
N ASP A 53 -21.12 0.79 14.99
CA ASP A 53 -22.41 1.43 15.18
C ASP A 53 -22.34 2.83 14.53
N GLY A 54 -23.01 2.98 13.39
CA GLY A 54 -22.87 4.18 12.58
C GLY A 54 -21.43 4.43 12.17
N ARG A 55 -20.82 5.48 12.73
CA ARG A 55 -19.42 5.87 12.50
C ARG A 55 -18.46 5.37 13.59
N THR A 56 -18.97 4.99 14.74
CA THR A 56 -18.19 4.52 15.90
C THR A 56 -17.81 3.06 15.72
N ARG A 57 -16.56 2.74 15.94
CA ARG A 57 -16.03 1.37 15.99
C ARG A 57 -15.80 1.02 17.44
N PHE A 58 -15.97 -0.24 17.78
CA PHE A 58 -15.75 -0.69 19.15
C PHE A 58 -15.35 -2.17 19.17
N HIS A 59 -14.69 -2.54 20.24
CA HIS A 59 -14.21 -3.89 20.47
C HIS A 59 -14.78 -4.41 21.78
N TRP A 60 -15.40 -5.59 21.76
CA TRP A 60 -15.98 -6.21 22.92
C TRP A 60 -14.90 -6.83 23.79
N ALA A 61 -14.84 -6.43 25.06
CA ALA A 61 -13.98 -7.03 26.05
C ALA A 61 -14.64 -8.25 26.67
N GLY A 62 -13.89 -9.33 26.87
CA GLY A 62 -14.31 -10.48 27.65
C GLY A 62 -14.33 -10.18 29.13
N SER A 63 -14.73 -11.18 29.92
CA SER A 63 -14.80 -11.09 31.41
C SER A 63 -13.46 -10.74 32.08
N ALA A 64 -12.35 -11.08 31.43
CA ALA A 64 -10.99 -10.67 31.79
C ALA A 64 -10.26 -10.23 30.51
N ALA A 65 -10.16 -8.93 30.31
CA ALA A 65 -9.47 -8.34 29.19
C ALA A 65 -8.26 -7.51 29.66
N GLU A 66 -7.26 -7.42 28.83
CA GLU A 66 -6.02 -6.70 29.13
C GLU A 66 -5.64 -5.80 27.96
N ILE A 67 -5.26 -4.58 28.26
CA ILE A 67 -4.66 -3.63 27.32
C ILE A 67 -3.22 -3.40 27.76
N ARG A 68 -2.28 -3.70 26.85
CA ARG A 68 -0.85 -3.56 27.10
C ARG A 68 -0.26 -2.54 26.12
N LEU A 69 0.12 -1.38 26.66
CA LEU A 69 0.79 -0.35 25.89
C LEU A 69 2.33 -0.51 25.99
N PRO A 70 3.05 -0.50 24.88
CA PRO A 70 4.51 -0.70 24.85
C PRO A 70 5.28 0.58 25.23
N LEU A 71 4.86 1.21 26.29
CA LEU A 71 5.47 2.41 26.87
C LEU A 71 5.39 2.34 28.38
N ARG A 72 6.19 3.17 29.07
CA ARG A 72 6.12 3.35 30.52
C ARG A 72 5.32 4.59 30.86
N VAL A 73 4.45 4.47 31.83
CA VAL A 73 3.75 5.60 32.45
C VAL A 73 4.39 5.80 33.82
N VAL A 74 4.91 6.98 34.12
CA VAL A 74 5.74 7.25 35.30
C VAL A 74 5.30 8.52 35.99
N GLY A 75 5.21 8.49 37.32
CA GLY A 75 4.85 9.61 38.18
C GLY A 75 3.35 9.66 38.47
N ASP A 76 2.94 10.71 39.09
CA ASP A 76 1.57 11.03 39.49
C ASP A 76 0.95 12.07 38.52
N GLY A 77 -0.40 12.19 38.61
CA GLY A 77 -1.14 13.17 37.78
C GLY A 77 -1.41 12.74 36.36
N HIS A 78 -1.44 11.45 36.10
CA HIS A 78 -2.03 10.90 34.89
C HIS A 78 -3.53 10.67 35.09
N PHE A 79 -4.29 10.86 34.02
CA PHE A 79 -5.72 10.56 33.95
C PHE A 79 -5.97 9.55 32.83
N LEU A 80 -6.78 8.56 33.14
CA LEU A 80 -7.30 7.60 32.17
C LEU A 80 -8.70 8.03 31.77
N ARG A 81 -8.91 8.21 30.48
CA ARG A 81 -10.22 8.43 29.89
C ARG A 81 -10.53 7.26 28.96
N MET A 82 -11.74 6.78 29.00
CA MET A 82 -12.18 5.71 28.11
C MET A 82 -13.62 5.92 27.68
N ARG A 83 -13.92 5.67 26.43
CA ARG A 83 -15.27 5.66 25.91
C ARG A 83 -15.75 4.23 25.85
N VAL A 84 -16.80 3.95 26.63
CA VAL A 84 -17.33 2.59 26.79
C VAL A 84 -18.79 2.52 26.36
N ARG A 85 -19.17 1.37 25.80
CA ARG A 85 -20.54 1.01 25.48
C ARG A 85 -20.88 -0.29 26.20
N ARG A 86 -22.09 -0.38 26.68
CA ARG A 86 -22.61 -1.55 27.37
C ARG A 86 -23.47 -2.40 26.44
N HIS A 87 -23.51 -3.70 26.71
CA HIS A 87 -24.55 -4.58 26.17
C HIS A 87 -25.91 -4.30 26.81
N PHE A 88 -26.99 -4.31 26.07
CA PHE A 88 -28.28 -3.65 26.31
C PHE A 88 -29.05 -4.01 27.58
N LEU A 89 -28.68 -4.97 28.39
CA LEU A 89 -29.64 -5.58 29.30
C LEU A 89 -29.30 -5.60 30.79
N GLU A 90 -28.09 -5.34 31.28
CA GLU A 90 -27.77 -5.47 32.71
C GLU A 90 -26.74 -4.49 33.27
N PRO A 91 -26.84 -4.10 34.57
CA PRO A 91 -25.79 -3.36 35.24
C PRO A 91 -24.54 -4.24 35.33
N SER A 92 -23.43 -3.69 34.92
CA SER A 92 -22.14 -4.39 34.93
C SER A 92 -21.21 -3.69 35.88
N GLN A 93 -20.69 -4.44 36.84
CA GLN A 93 -19.60 -3.96 37.70
C GLN A 93 -18.28 -4.19 36.97
N VAL A 94 -17.50 -3.15 36.81
CA VAL A 94 -16.20 -3.19 36.15
C VAL A 94 -15.11 -2.87 37.15
N ARG A 95 -14.20 -3.81 37.33
CA ARG A 95 -12.96 -3.62 38.06
C ARG A 95 -11.84 -3.33 37.12
N LEU A 96 -11.21 -2.19 37.29
CA LEU A 96 -9.99 -1.83 36.63
C LEU A 96 -8.79 -2.19 37.48
N THR A 97 -7.83 -2.86 36.87
CA THR A 97 -6.53 -3.10 37.48
C THR A 97 -5.43 -2.44 36.69
N ILE A 98 -4.48 -1.82 37.36
CA ILE A 98 -3.28 -1.24 36.71
C ILE A 98 -2.07 -1.92 37.34
N GLU A 99 -1.23 -2.52 36.48
CA GLU A 99 -0.08 -3.31 36.90
C GLU A 99 -0.47 -4.38 37.95
N GLY A 100 -1.67 -4.97 37.82
CA GLY A 100 -2.22 -6.00 38.73
C GLY A 100 -2.87 -5.48 40.03
N ARG A 101 -2.83 -4.18 40.32
CA ARG A 101 -3.48 -3.57 41.50
C ARG A 101 -4.82 -2.97 41.07
N THR A 102 -5.84 -3.15 41.92
CA THR A 102 -7.16 -2.53 41.71
C THR A 102 -7.04 -1.01 41.77
N ALA A 103 -7.35 -0.36 40.65
CA ALA A 103 -7.28 1.11 40.52
C ALA A 103 -8.65 1.76 40.67
N ALA A 104 -9.70 1.12 40.18
CA ALA A 104 -11.07 1.61 40.29
C ALA A 104 -12.07 0.47 40.20
N LEU A 105 -13.23 0.69 40.84
CA LEU A 105 -14.42 -0.14 40.72
C LEU A 105 -15.57 0.79 40.37
N PHE A 106 -16.33 0.47 39.34
CA PHE A 106 -17.45 1.32 38.90
C PHE A 106 -18.59 0.47 38.32
N ASP A 107 -19.80 0.95 38.58
CA ASP A 107 -21.02 0.35 38.04
C ASP A 107 -21.46 1.12 36.81
N ILE A 108 -21.62 0.42 35.71
CA ILE A 108 -22.18 0.98 34.50
C ILE A 108 -23.66 0.66 34.46
N GLN A 109 -24.48 1.66 34.79
CA GLN A 109 -25.95 1.54 34.75
C GLN A 109 -26.48 1.55 33.30
N ALA A 110 -27.61 0.85 33.09
CA ALA A 110 -28.32 0.89 31.83
C ALA A 110 -29.04 2.22 31.65
N ASP A 111 -28.50 3.08 30.82
CA ASP A 111 -29.20 4.25 30.33
C ASP A 111 -29.47 4.07 28.83
N SER A 112 -30.74 3.84 28.48
CA SER A 112 -31.17 3.54 27.14
C SER A 112 -31.01 4.71 26.15
N LYS A 113 -30.80 5.93 26.66
CA LYS A 113 -30.75 7.15 25.84
C LYS A 113 -29.34 7.51 25.38
N VAL A 114 -28.30 7.05 26.06
CA VAL A 114 -26.91 7.38 25.73
C VAL A 114 -26.11 6.09 25.58
N PRO A 115 -25.87 5.64 24.34
CA PRO A 115 -25.21 4.34 24.09
C PRO A 115 -23.75 4.31 24.55
N TYR A 116 -23.08 5.48 24.62
CA TYR A 116 -21.68 5.58 25.00
C TYR A 116 -21.50 6.50 26.22
N ARG A 117 -20.62 6.10 27.13
CA ARG A 117 -20.20 6.94 28.26
C ARG A 117 -18.69 7.15 28.22
N ILE A 118 -18.25 8.33 28.59
CA ILE A 118 -16.84 8.62 28.85
C ILE A 118 -16.63 8.48 30.35
N LEU A 119 -15.75 7.56 30.72
CA LEU A 119 -15.29 7.38 32.09
C LEU A 119 -13.93 8.06 32.21
N GLU A 120 -13.75 8.81 33.29
CA GLU A 120 -12.50 9.51 33.56
C GLU A 120 -12.14 9.32 35.02
N PHE A 121 -10.88 8.95 35.32
CA PHE A 121 -10.38 8.83 36.66
C PHE A 121 -8.87 9.03 36.75
N PRO A 122 -8.35 9.52 37.90
CA PRO A 122 -6.93 9.66 38.10
C PRO A 122 -6.28 8.28 38.22
N LEU A 123 -5.11 8.14 37.58
CA LEU A 123 -4.27 6.96 37.77
C LEU A 123 -3.48 7.09 39.07
N PRO A 124 -3.29 5.97 39.82
CA PRO A 124 -2.41 5.99 40.99
C PRO A 124 -0.97 6.32 40.54
N PRO A 125 -0.12 6.77 41.47
CA PRO A 125 1.31 6.97 41.15
C PRO A 125 1.91 5.68 40.62
N LEU A 126 2.60 5.78 39.43
CA LEU A 126 3.17 4.65 38.73
C LEU A 126 4.69 4.72 38.74
N GLU A 127 5.33 3.61 39.10
CA GLU A 127 6.78 3.49 39.10
C GLU A 127 7.35 3.25 37.70
N GLY A 128 6.53 2.75 36.77
CA GLY A 128 6.89 2.56 35.37
C GLY A 128 8.03 1.59 35.13
N ARG A 129 8.05 0.45 35.81
CA ARG A 129 9.12 -0.56 35.66
C ARG A 129 9.06 -1.33 34.35
N GLY A 130 7.86 -1.44 33.74
CA GLY A 130 7.59 -2.21 32.53
C GLY A 130 6.66 -1.50 31.54
N PRO A 131 6.10 -2.23 30.57
CA PRO A 131 4.99 -1.75 29.75
C PRO A 131 3.77 -1.46 30.62
N PHE A 132 3.01 -0.43 30.28
CA PHE A 132 1.77 -0.12 30.97
C PHE A 132 0.72 -1.19 30.68
N VAL A 133 0.14 -1.78 31.74
CA VAL A 133 -0.86 -2.84 31.66
C VAL A 133 -2.13 -2.41 32.36
N LEU A 134 -3.22 -2.33 31.62
CA LEU A 134 -4.57 -2.08 32.11
C LEU A 134 -5.39 -3.37 32.01
N GLY A 135 -5.77 -3.94 33.15
CA GLY A 135 -6.69 -5.08 33.22
C GLY A 135 -8.12 -4.60 33.38
N LEU A 136 -9.03 -5.22 32.69
CA LEU A 136 -10.46 -4.97 32.65
C LEU A 136 -11.18 -6.25 33.07
N HIS A 137 -11.82 -6.24 34.25
CA HIS A 137 -12.57 -7.36 34.73
C HIS A 137 -14.05 -6.97 34.86
N ALA A 138 -14.89 -7.52 34.00
CA ALA A 138 -16.32 -7.31 34.06
C ALA A 138 -16.98 -8.49 34.76
N ALA A 139 -17.65 -8.25 35.88
CA ALA A 139 -18.49 -9.23 36.58
C ALA A 139 -19.94 -9.02 36.13
N SER A 140 -20.49 -10.01 35.42
CA SER A 140 -21.92 -10.12 35.18
C SER A 140 -22.31 -11.58 35.32
N GLU A 141 -23.27 -11.86 36.17
CA GLU A 141 -23.72 -13.24 36.42
C GLU A 141 -24.59 -13.80 35.29
N ARG A 142 -25.13 -12.94 34.40
CA ARG A 142 -26.07 -13.32 33.32
C ARG A 142 -25.69 -12.90 31.93
N ALA A 143 -24.87 -11.86 31.78
CA ALA A 143 -24.37 -11.48 30.44
C ALA A 143 -23.33 -12.51 29.99
N GLY A 144 -23.43 -12.98 28.77
CA GLY A 144 -22.41 -13.81 28.17
C GLY A 144 -21.00 -13.18 28.26
N PRO A 145 -19.96 -13.82 27.75
CA PRO A 145 -18.57 -13.42 27.97
C PRO A 145 -18.21 -12.00 27.52
N TRP A 146 -19.13 -11.29 26.85
CA TRP A 146 -18.89 -9.99 26.19
C TRP A 146 -19.86 -8.93 26.76
N SER A 147 -19.50 -8.32 27.87
CA SER A 147 -20.37 -7.38 28.56
C SER A 147 -20.12 -5.91 28.26
N LEU A 148 -18.92 -5.56 27.82
CA LEU A 148 -18.50 -4.19 27.58
C LEU A 148 -17.79 -4.05 26.24
N ALA A 149 -18.09 -2.98 25.52
CA ALA A 149 -17.35 -2.58 24.34
C ALA A 149 -16.61 -1.27 24.60
N PHE A 150 -15.43 -1.19 24.06
CA PHE A 150 -14.57 -0.02 24.15
C PHE A 150 -14.35 0.55 22.76
N ASP A 151 -14.51 1.88 22.63
CA ASP A 151 -14.25 2.63 21.43
C ASP A 151 -12.79 3.13 21.44
N TRP A 152 -12.41 3.86 22.47
CA TRP A 152 -11.05 4.33 22.65
C TRP A 152 -10.65 4.48 24.12
N ILE A 153 -9.35 4.47 24.34
CA ILE A 153 -8.72 4.72 25.64
C ILE A 153 -7.65 5.79 25.46
N GLU A 154 -7.64 6.78 26.34
CA GLU A 154 -6.69 7.89 26.34
C GLU A 154 -6.02 8.03 27.70
N ILE A 155 -4.69 8.15 27.70
CA ILE A 155 -3.93 8.50 28.90
C ILE A 155 -3.41 9.92 28.74
N GLU A 156 -3.90 10.81 29.59
CA GLU A 156 -3.55 12.23 29.60
C GLU A 156 -2.62 12.55 30.76
N ARG A 157 -1.69 13.49 30.59
CA ARG A 157 -0.85 14.04 31.65
C ARG A 157 -1.42 15.38 32.08
N ARG A 158 -1.67 15.55 33.37
CA ARG A 158 -2.19 16.82 33.95
C ARG A 158 -1.27 17.43 35.00
N ALA A 159 -0.22 16.72 35.41
CA ALA A 159 0.76 17.23 36.36
C ALA A 159 2.17 17.27 35.78
N PRO A 160 3.05 18.16 36.26
CA PRO A 160 4.44 18.24 35.78
C PRO A 160 5.27 16.98 36.05
N GLY A 161 4.93 16.22 37.09
CA GLY A 161 5.58 14.94 37.43
C GLY A 161 5.21 13.78 36.51
N ALA A 162 4.05 13.88 35.83
CA ALA A 162 3.56 12.86 34.91
C ALA A 162 4.37 12.84 33.61
N ARG A 163 4.86 11.66 33.20
CA ARG A 163 5.66 11.50 31.99
C ARG A 163 5.47 10.14 31.34
N PHE A 164 5.60 10.09 30.03
CA PHE A 164 5.75 8.85 29.29
C PHE A 164 7.23 8.57 29.01
N ALA A 165 7.61 7.30 28.92
CA ALA A 165 8.95 6.93 28.56
C ALA A 165 8.95 5.72 27.61
N LEU A 166 9.84 5.77 26.61
CA LEU A 166 10.07 4.66 25.71
C LEU A 166 10.74 3.50 26.43
N LEU A 167 10.34 2.28 26.11
CA LEU A 167 11.02 1.07 26.56
C LEU A 167 12.47 1.03 26.02
N PHE A 168 13.34 0.28 26.70
CA PHE A 168 14.70 0.06 26.26
C PHE A 168 14.78 -0.52 24.85
N SER A 169 13.94 -1.54 24.55
CA SER A 169 13.85 -2.15 23.21
C SER A 169 13.51 -1.15 22.13
N THR A 170 12.54 -0.25 22.36
CA THR A 170 12.16 0.79 21.39
C THR A 170 13.32 1.75 21.12
N ARG A 171 14.09 2.15 22.15
CA ARG A 171 15.28 3.01 21.95
C ARG A 171 16.34 2.30 21.10
N ALA A 172 16.58 1.01 21.33
CA ALA A 172 17.53 0.23 20.52
C ALA A 172 17.09 0.16 19.05
N LEU A 173 15.78 0.03 18.79
CA LEU A 173 15.24 0.07 17.43
C LEU A 173 15.42 1.43 16.75
N VAL A 174 15.31 2.55 17.48
CA VAL A 174 15.63 3.89 16.94
C VAL A 174 17.09 3.98 16.52
N VAL A 175 18.00 3.52 17.39
CA VAL A 175 19.44 3.49 17.06
C VAL A 175 19.69 2.68 15.80
N LEU A 176 19.08 1.48 15.70
CA LEU A 176 19.20 0.62 14.53
C LEU A 176 18.68 1.31 13.27
N ALA A 177 17.48 1.92 13.32
CA ALA A 177 16.90 2.63 12.19
C ALA A 177 17.80 3.77 11.69
N VAL A 178 18.34 4.57 12.62
CA VAL A 178 19.23 5.69 12.32
C VAL A 178 20.56 5.21 11.74
N LEU A 179 21.15 4.15 12.30
CA LEU A 179 22.39 3.57 11.77
C LEU A 179 22.18 2.98 10.37
N VAL A 180 21.07 2.28 10.11
CA VAL A 180 20.73 1.79 8.77
C VAL A 180 20.55 2.95 7.79
N ALA A 181 19.84 4.00 8.20
CA ALA A 181 19.65 5.20 7.38
C ALA A 181 20.94 5.92 7.03
N LEU A 182 21.91 5.91 7.93
CA LEU A 182 23.24 6.47 7.72
C LEU A 182 24.11 5.55 6.84
N LEU A 183 24.23 4.27 7.25
CA LEU A 183 25.23 3.37 6.69
C LEU A 183 24.84 2.86 5.28
N ALA A 184 23.58 2.55 5.04
CA ALA A 184 23.20 1.92 3.78
C ALA A 184 23.41 2.82 2.55
N PRO A 185 22.99 4.09 2.50
CA PRO A 185 23.30 4.97 1.37
C PRO A 185 24.80 5.20 1.19
N TRP A 186 25.53 5.33 2.30
CA TRP A 186 27.00 5.46 2.27
C TRP A 186 27.66 4.19 1.71
N LEU A 187 27.32 3.03 2.20
CA LEU A 187 27.79 1.75 1.64
C LEU A 187 27.36 1.59 0.17
N GLY A 188 26.24 2.18 -0.23
CA GLY A 188 25.81 2.27 -1.63
C GLY A 188 26.72 3.14 -2.50
N GLY A 189 27.50 4.05 -1.90
CA GLY A 189 28.43 4.96 -2.57
C GLY A 189 28.03 6.43 -2.54
N LEU A 190 27.05 6.82 -1.70
CA LEU A 190 26.66 8.20 -1.50
C LEU A 190 27.72 8.96 -0.69
N ASP A 191 27.87 10.26 -0.94
CA ASP A 191 28.69 11.12 -0.10
C ASP A 191 28.26 11.05 1.37
N PRO A 192 29.20 10.92 2.32
CA PRO A 192 28.88 10.81 3.75
C PRO A 192 28.02 11.94 4.31
N ARG A 193 28.07 13.14 3.73
CA ARG A 193 27.26 14.29 4.17
C ARG A 193 25.77 14.05 3.92
N TRP A 194 25.42 13.53 2.76
CA TRP A 194 24.03 13.19 2.41
C TRP A 194 23.51 11.97 3.20
N ALA A 195 24.38 10.98 3.41
CA ALA A 195 24.06 9.84 4.26
C ALA A 195 23.81 10.30 5.73
N LEU A 196 24.65 11.21 6.25
CA LEU A 196 24.46 11.80 7.57
C LEU A 196 23.17 12.61 7.65
N ALA A 197 22.88 13.44 6.64
CA ALA A 197 21.62 14.19 6.58
C ALA A 197 20.40 13.27 6.62
N HIS A 198 20.44 12.12 5.93
CA HIS A 198 19.36 11.14 6.00
C HIS A 198 19.23 10.50 7.39
N GLY A 199 20.33 10.11 8.03
CA GLY A 199 20.32 9.61 9.40
C GLY A 199 19.72 10.61 10.40
N VAL A 200 20.09 11.90 10.27
CA VAL A 200 19.51 13.00 11.07
C VAL A 200 18.00 13.16 10.80
N THR A 201 17.58 13.05 9.55
CA THR A 201 16.15 13.13 9.19
C THR A 201 15.36 12.00 9.85
N VAL A 202 15.86 10.75 9.82
CA VAL A 202 15.21 9.61 10.47
C VAL A 202 15.17 9.81 12.00
N LEU A 203 16.24 10.33 12.59
CA LEU A 203 16.26 10.69 14.02
C LEU A 203 15.22 11.75 14.36
N ALA A 204 15.14 12.82 13.59
CA ALA A 204 14.17 13.89 13.79
C ALA A 204 12.72 13.36 13.65
N ALA A 205 12.47 12.51 12.65
CA ALA A 205 11.18 11.86 12.48
C ALA A 205 10.81 10.96 13.66
N ALA A 206 11.76 10.17 14.18
CA ALA A 206 11.54 9.32 15.35
C ALA A 206 11.25 10.13 16.62
N ALA A 207 11.99 11.24 16.84
CA ALA A 207 11.76 12.13 17.98
C ALA A 207 10.39 12.85 17.86
N TRP A 208 10.08 13.35 16.67
CA TRP A 208 8.80 13.99 16.40
C TRP A 208 7.62 13.02 16.61
N GLY A 209 7.73 11.78 16.09
CA GLY A 209 6.75 10.73 16.30
C GLY A 209 6.57 10.37 17.77
N ALA A 210 7.67 10.23 18.53
CA ALA A 210 7.63 9.96 19.96
C ALA A 210 6.96 11.08 20.77
N HIS A 211 6.97 12.32 20.27
CA HIS A 211 6.26 13.45 20.87
C HIS A 211 4.79 13.50 20.50
N HIS A 212 4.43 13.29 19.23
CA HIS A 212 3.09 13.54 18.69
C HIS A 212 2.18 12.31 18.76
N ASP A 213 2.70 11.11 18.50
CA ASP A 213 1.99 9.84 18.59
C ASP A 213 2.97 8.71 18.92
N ILE A 214 3.17 8.51 20.22
CA ILE A 214 4.15 7.55 20.74
C ILE A 214 3.82 6.10 20.33
N LEU A 215 2.52 5.74 20.21
CA LEU A 215 2.10 4.39 19.80
C LEU A 215 2.38 4.15 18.32
N ALA A 216 2.13 5.14 17.47
CA ALA A 216 2.45 5.05 16.05
C ALA A 216 3.95 4.94 15.82
N ALA A 217 4.76 5.74 16.52
CA ALA A 217 6.21 5.66 16.45
C ALA A 217 6.74 4.30 16.93
N GLU A 218 6.25 3.81 18.06
CA GLU A 218 6.66 2.52 18.62
C GLU A 218 6.32 1.36 17.67
N ARG A 219 5.09 1.34 17.16
CA ARG A 219 4.66 0.28 16.25
C ARG A 219 5.44 0.28 14.94
N THR A 220 5.67 1.46 14.36
CA THR A 220 6.49 1.60 13.15
C THR A 220 7.90 1.07 13.36
N LEU A 221 8.51 1.37 14.51
CA LEU A 221 9.84 0.86 14.86
C LEU A 221 9.84 -0.66 15.08
N ARG A 222 8.92 -1.16 15.88
CA ARG A 222 8.87 -2.58 16.23
C ARG A 222 8.59 -3.48 15.02
N GLU A 223 7.62 -3.11 14.18
CA GLU A 223 7.18 -3.91 13.04
C GLU A 223 7.92 -3.55 11.74
N GLY A 224 8.46 -2.34 11.62
CA GLY A 224 9.04 -1.82 10.38
C GLY A 224 10.57 -1.85 10.30
N VAL A 225 11.30 -1.70 11.41
CA VAL A 225 12.77 -1.55 11.37
C VAL A 225 13.47 -2.77 10.79
N ALA A 226 13.01 -3.98 11.10
CA ALA A 226 13.58 -5.20 10.52
C ALA A 226 13.43 -5.22 8.99
N VAL A 227 12.24 -4.87 8.49
CA VAL A 227 11.98 -4.76 7.04
C VAL A 227 12.84 -3.66 6.42
N TYR A 228 12.93 -2.51 7.09
CA TYR A 228 13.77 -1.38 6.66
C TYR A 228 15.24 -1.80 6.52
N ALA A 229 15.78 -2.54 7.50
CA ALA A 229 17.15 -3.04 7.47
C ALA A 229 17.37 -4.10 6.37
N VAL A 230 16.44 -5.04 6.21
CA VAL A 230 16.53 -6.07 5.16
C VAL A 230 16.47 -5.45 3.77
N VAL A 231 15.52 -4.54 3.51
CA VAL A 231 15.42 -3.84 2.22
C VAL A 231 16.65 -2.99 1.96
N ALA A 232 17.19 -2.32 2.99
CA ALA A 232 18.46 -1.58 2.90
C ALA A 232 19.61 -2.49 2.47
N ALA A 233 19.77 -3.64 3.13
CA ALA A 233 20.81 -4.61 2.80
C ALA A 233 20.66 -5.15 1.37
N LEU A 234 19.43 -5.50 0.97
CA LEU A 234 19.14 -5.97 -0.39
C LEU A 234 19.43 -4.87 -1.43
N ALA A 235 19.02 -3.64 -1.20
CA ALA A 235 19.28 -2.51 -2.09
C ALA A 235 20.80 -2.27 -2.24
N VAL A 236 21.55 -2.26 -1.15
CA VAL A 236 23.03 -2.12 -1.17
C VAL A 236 23.67 -3.29 -1.92
N ALA A 237 23.27 -4.53 -1.58
CA ALA A 237 23.80 -5.72 -2.26
C ALA A 237 23.52 -5.67 -3.76
N PHE A 238 22.31 -5.28 -4.15
CA PHE A 238 21.89 -5.19 -5.54
C PHE A 238 22.70 -4.13 -6.31
N VAL A 239 22.83 -2.90 -5.82
CA VAL A 239 23.58 -1.85 -6.51
C VAL A 239 25.10 -2.09 -6.47
N ARG A 240 25.60 -2.89 -5.53
CA ARG A 240 27.00 -3.31 -5.45
C ARG A 240 27.32 -4.53 -6.28
N TRP A 241 26.33 -5.37 -6.59
CA TRP A 241 26.55 -6.55 -7.41
C TRP A 241 26.92 -6.15 -8.86
N PRO A 242 28.09 -6.59 -9.37
CA PRO A 242 28.58 -6.09 -10.66
C PRO A 242 27.66 -6.38 -11.85
N ARG A 243 26.94 -7.50 -11.81
CA ARG A 243 25.97 -7.83 -12.88
C ARG A 243 24.73 -6.94 -12.82
N ALA A 244 24.15 -6.75 -11.62
CA ALA A 244 22.98 -5.89 -11.43
C ALA A 244 23.31 -4.43 -11.75
N ARG A 245 24.45 -3.94 -11.27
CA ARG A 245 24.95 -2.60 -11.57
C ARG A 245 25.10 -2.37 -13.08
N ARG A 246 25.70 -3.31 -13.81
CA ARG A 246 25.80 -3.26 -15.27
C ARG A 246 24.43 -3.35 -15.95
N SER A 247 23.53 -4.21 -15.47
CA SER A 247 22.18 -4.36 -16.02
C SER A 247 21.34 -3.09 -15.85
N LEU A 248 21.52 -2.34 -14.77
CA LEU A 248 20.89 -1.03 -14.57
C LEU A 248 21.63 0.10 -15.28
N GLY A 249 22.86 -0.11 -15.76
CA GLY A 249 23.69 0.92 -16.39
C GLY A 249 24.21 1.97 -15.39
N ILE A 250 24.45 1.58 -14.13
CA ILE A 250 25.00 2.46 -13.09
C ILE A 250 26.53 2.53 -13.25
N ALA A 251 27.05 3.69 -13.63
CA ALA A 251 28.49 3.95 -13.72
C ALA A 251 29.02 4.62 -12.44
N ALA A 252 28.38 5.70 -12.00
CA ALA A 252 28.82 6.50 -10.87
C ALA A 252 28.40 5.93 -9.52
N PRO A 253 29.32 5.84 -8.51
CA PRO A 253 28.99 5.35 -7.17
C PRO A 253 27.91 6.18 -6.46
N TRP A 254 27.94 7.51 -6.63
CA TRP A 254 26.96 8.40 -5.99
C TRP A 254 25.53 8.16 -6.49
N VAL A 255 25.34 7.72 -7.75
CA VAL A 255 24.04 7.33 -8.28
C VAL A 255 23.53 6.07 -7.60
N ALA A 256 24.40 5.07 -7.40
CA ALA A 256 24.07 3.87 -6.66
C ALA A 256 23.62 4.20 -5.22
N GLY A 257 24.38 5.03 -4.52
CA GLY A 257 24.03 5.48 -3.17
C GLY A 257 22.75 6.34 -3.14
N GLY A 258 22.56 7.19 -4.15
CA GLY A 258 21.32 7.95 -4.34
C GLY A 258 20.09 7.07 -4.52
N LEU A 259 20.19 5.98 -5.29
CA LEU A 259 19.14 5.00 -5.44
C LEU A 259 18.80 4.29 -4.13
N VAL A 260 19.80 3.87 -3.35
CA VAL A 260 19.59 3.30 -2.02
C VAL A 260 18.85 4.30 -1.13
N LEU A 261 19.29 5.57 -1.13
CA LEU A 261 18.61 6.64 -0.38
C LEU A 261 17.13 6.77 -0.79
N LEU A 262 16.81 6.81 -2.08
CA LEU A 262 15.44 6.94 -2.58
C LEU A 262 14.56 5.76 -2.18
N VAL A 263 15.08 4.54 -2.25
CA VAL A 263 14.38 3.33 -1.77
C VAL A 263 14.09 3.45 -0.28
N LEU A 264 15.04 3.89 0.54
CA LEU A 264 14.88 3.99 1.99
C LEU A 264 13.93 5.12 2.39
N VAL A 265 14.01 6.27 1.75
CA VAL A 265 13.05 7.37 1.97
C VAL A 265 11.64 6.93 1.59
N GLY A 266 11.49 6.29 0.44
CA GLY A 266 10.20 5.74 0.00
C GLY A 266 9.65 4.71 0.97
N LEU A 267 10.47 3.79 1.43
CA LEU A 267 10.07 2.75 2.38
C LEU A 267 9.71 3.36 3.76
N GLY A 268 10.52 4.27 4.27
CA GLY A 268 10.25 4.94 5.54
C GLY A 268 8.90 5.67 5.55
N LEU A 269 8.61 6.45 4.49
CA LEU A 269 7.32 7.13 4.34
C LEU A 269 6.15 6.14 4.34
N ARG A 270 6.26 5.00 3.64
CA ARG A 270 5.21 3.99 3.54
C ARG A 270 4.99 3.24 4.85
N LEU A 271 6.09 2.86 5.53
CA LEU A 271 6.00 2.14 6.81
C LEU A 271 5.35 3.00 7.90
N VAL A 272 5.73 4.28 8.03
CA VAL A 272 5.12 5.20 9.00
C VAL A 272 3.60 5.27 8.82
N ILE A 273 3.12 5.24 7.58
CA ILE A 273 1.70 5.38 7.27
C ILE A 273 0.96 4.05 7.45
N LEU A 274 1.46 2.97 6.83
CA LEU A 274 0.76 1.68 6.81
C LEU A 274 0.79 0.96 8.17
N LEU A 275 1.81 1.21 8.98
CA LEU A 275 1.92 0.65 10.33
C LEU A 275 1.31 1.55 11.40
N HIS A 276 0.73 2.70 11.03
CA HIS A 276 0.05 3.57 11.98
C HIS A 276 -1.13 2.83 12.63
N PRO A 277 -1.30 2.83 13.97
CA PRO A 277 -2.35 2.07 14.66
C PRO A 277 -3.77 2.41 14.18
N ARG A 278 -4.01 3.65 13.78
CA ARG A 278 -5.30 4.12 13.28
C ARG A 278 -5.51 3.95 11.77
N PHE A 279 -4.48 3.49 11.04
CA PHE A 279 -4.65 3.25 9.61
C PHE A 279 -5.54 2.04 9.39
N TYR A 280 -6.66 2.24 8.71
CA TYR A 280 -7.56 1.16 8.35
C TYR A 280 -8.17 1.36 6.96
N TYR A 281 -8.16 0.30 6.19
CA TYR A 281 -8.96 0.14 4.99
C TYR A 281 -9.45 -1.30 4.91
N PRO A 282 -10.72 -1.57 4.54
CA PRO A 282 -11.30 -2.92 4.58
C PRO A 282 -10.51 -3.98 3.82
N ASP A 283 -9.90 -3.62 2.67
CA ASP A 283 -9.14 -4.56 1.83
C ASP A 283 -7.89 -5.11 2.53
N VAL A 284 -7.35 -4.42 3.55
CA VAL A 284 -6.25 -4.96 4.37
C VAL A 284 -6.68 -6.27 5.01
N ARG A 285 -7.89 -6.33 5.56
CA ARG A 285 -8.43 -7.53 6.20
C ARG A 285 -8.61 -8.67 5.19
N VAL A 286 -9.13 -8.36 4.01
CA VAL A 286 -9.31 -9.34 2.92
C VAL A 286 -7.97 -9.96 2.54
N HIS A 287 -6.97 -9.12 2.28
CA HIS A 287 -5.63 -9.61 1.91
C HIS A 287 -4.93 -10.33 3.07
N ALA A 288 -5.09 -9.85 4.31
CA ALA A 288 -4.56 -10.50 5.49
C ALA A 288 -5.17 -11.91 5.69
N GLN A 289 -6.46 -12.06 5.41
CA GLN A 289 -7.14 -13.35 5.51
C GLN A 289 -6.58 -14.37 4.51
N PHE A 290 -6.36 -13.98 3.25
CA PHE A 290 -5.70 -14.86 2.28
C PHE A 290 -4.27 -15.21 2.70
N ALA A 291 -3.52 -14.24 3.22
CA ALA A 291 -2.18 -14.50 3.74
C ALA A 291 -2.21 -15.44 4.97
N TRP A 292 -3.19 -15.27 5.87
CA TRP A 292 -3.38 -16.15 7.03
C TRP A 292 -3.72 -17.59 6.62
N GLU A 293 -4.62 -17.78 5.65
CA GLU A 293 -4.95 -19.09 5.11
C GLU A 293 -3.69 -19.78 4.53
N LEU A 294 -2.87 -19.05 3.80
CA LEU A 294 -1.58 -19.54 3.31
C LEU A 294 -0.66 -19.96 4.46
N GLY A 295 -0.53 -19.12 5.49
CA GLY A 295 0.30 -19.39 6.67
C GLY A 295 -0.14 -20.63 7.44
N ARG A 296 -1.45 -20.81 7.61
CA ARG A 296 -2.06 -21.91 8.37
C ARG A 296 -2.11 -23.23 7.60
N ARG A 297 -2.51 -23.20 6.33
CA ARG A 297 -2.77 -24.41 5.52
C ARG A 297 -1.57 -24.85 4.70
N GLY A 298 -0.56 -24.02 4.58
CA GLY A 298 0.59 -24.23 3.72
C GLY A 298 0.28 -24.03 2.23
N LEU A 299 1.35 -23.94 1.43
CA LEU A 299 1.26 -23.51 0.02
C LEU A 299 0.42 -24.46 -0.84
N ILE A 300 0.60 -25.77 -0.72
CA ILE A 300 -0.10 -26.74 -1.57
C ILE A 300 -1.61 -26.69 -1.31
N THR A 301 -2.03 -26.74 -0.05
CA THR A 301 -3.44 -26.70 0.34
C THR A 301 -4.07 -25.33 -0.04
N PHE A 302 -3.31 -24.25 0.16
CA PHE A 302 -3.74 -22.91 -0.22
C PHE A 302 -4.03 -22.82 -1.72
N LEU A 303 -3.12 -23.29 -2.57
CA LEU A 303 -3.30 -23.28 -4.03
C LEU A 303 -4.47 -24.14 -4.49
N SER A 304 -4.72 -25.29 -3.86
CA SER A 304 -5.84 -26.17 -4.20
C SER A 304 -7.20 -25.56 -3.83
N ARG A 305 -7.26 -24.75 -2.75
CA ARG A 305 -8.50 -24.15 -2.22
C ARG A 305 -8.59 -22.65 -2.45
N PHE A 306 -7.66 -22.08 -3.19
CA PHE A 306 -7.60 -20.62 -3.35
C PHE A 306 -8.91 -20.04 -3.90
N THR A 307 -9.54 -20.73 -4.85
CA THR A 307 -10.81 -20.31 -5.42
C THR A 307 -11.92 -20.27 -4.37
N GLU A 308 -12.03 -21.30 -3.52
CA GLU A 308 -13.00 -21.35 -2.41
C GLU A 308 -12.76 -20.20 -1.41
N ASN A 309 -11.51 -19.91 -1.09
CA ASN A 309 -11.16 -18.87 -0.14
C ASN A 309 -11.52 -17.47 -0.65
N GLN A 310 -11.38 -17.21 -1.95
CA GLN A 310 -11.81 -15.96 -2.55
C GLN A 310 -13.32 -15.72 -2.39
N TYR A 311 -14.13 -16.72 -2.55
CA TYR A 311 -15.58 -16.61 -2.40
C TYR A 311 -15.99 -16.23 -0.98
N ARG A 312 -15.23 -16.67 0.00
CA ARG A 312 -15.55 -16.47 1.40
C ARG A 312 -15.25 -15.05 1.87
N TYR A 313 -14.29 -14.35 1.25
CA TYR A 313 -13.75 -13.07 1.75
C TYR A 313 -13.79 -11.92 0.76
N SER A 314 -13.99 -12.18 -0.53
CA SER A 314 -14.29 -11.14 -1.51
C SER A 314 -15.80 -11.06 -1.74
N LEU A 315 -16.27 -10.01 -2.40
CA LEU A 315 -17.62 -9.90 -2.90
C LEU A 315 -17.82 -10.96 -4.01
N GLY A 316 -17.86 -12.23 -3.62
CA GLY A 316 -18.14 -13.34 -4.52
C GLY A 316 -19.61 -13.35 -4.86
N LEU A 317 -19.91 -13.45 -6.14
CA LEU A 317 -21.25 -13.62 -6.66
C LEU A 317 -21.48 -15.12 -6.89
N GLN A 318 -22.51 -15.69 -6.28
CA GLN A 318 -22.87 -17.06 -6.51
C GLN A 318 -23.76 -17.14 -7.75
N LEU A 319 -23.47 -18.09 -8.66
CA LEU A 319 -24.35 -18.45 -9.76
C LEU A 319 -25.46 -19.39 -9.26
N GLU A 320 -26.60 -19.43 -9.94
CA GLU A 320 -27.72 -20.27 -9.54
C GLU A 320 -27.41 -21.78 -9.52
N ASN A 321 -26.44 -22.21 -10.33
CA ASN A 321 -25.95 -23.60 -10.31
C ASN A 321 -25.04 -23.93 -9.12
N GLY A 322 -24.90 -23.01 -8.17
CA GLY A 322 -24.05 -23.17 -7.00
C GLY A 322 -22.57 -22.86 -7.22
N HIS A 323 -22.14 -22.58 -8.45
CA HIS A 323 -20.79 -22.12 -8.70
C HIS A 323 -20.61 -20.68 -8.22
N TRP A 324 -19.48 -20.40 -7.60
CA TRP A 324 -19.15 -19.07 -7.14
C TRP A 324 -18.32 -18.34 -8.18
N TYR A 325 -18.74 -17.15 -8.53
CA TYR A 325 -17.93 -16.20 -9.30
C TYR A 325 -17.31 -15.20 -8.35
N ALA A 326 -15.98 -15.15 -8.33
CA ALA A 326 -15.24 -14.13 -7.60
C ALA A 326 -14.31 -13.40 -8.56
N PHE A 327 -14.00 -12.14 -8.24
CA PHE A 327 -12.92 -11.44 -8.93
C PHE A 327 -11.63 -12.24 -8.74
N PRO A 328 -10.92 -12.65 -9.81
CA PRO A 328 -9.75 -13.50 -9.70
C PRO A 328 -8.58 -12.71 -9.09
N TYR A 329 -8.31 -12.94 -7.81
CA TYR A 329 -7.07 -12.50 -7.17
C TYR A 329 -5.99 -13.55 -7.40
N PRO A 330 -4.98 -13.29 -8.25
CA PRO A 330 -3.90 -14.24 -8.48
C PRO A 330 -3.09 -14.51 -7.22
N PRO A 331 -2.56 -15.74 -7.03
CA PRO A 331 -1.99 -16.17 -5.76
C PRO A 331 -0.57 -15.63 -5.49
N ALA A 332 0.16 -15.11 -6.48
CA ALA A 332 1.58 -14.80 -6.33
C ALA A 332 1.85 -13.75 -5.27
N PHE A 333 0.98 -12.73 -5.14
CA PHE A 333 1.12 -11.74 -4.06
C PHE A 333 1.14 -12.40 -2.67
N TYR A 334 0.24 -13.34 -2.42
CA TYR A 334 0.14 -14.03 -1.13
C TYR A 334 1.30 -15.01 -0.92
N ILE A 335 1.80 -15.62 -1.99
CA ILE A 335 3.01 -16.45 -1.96
C ILE A 335 4.23 -15.60 -1.58
N PHE A 336 4.33 -14.38 -2.08
CA PHE A 336 5.38 -13.43 -1.68
C PHE A 336 5.28 -13.01 -0.21
N CYS A 337 4.10 -13.04 0.41
CA CYS A 337 3.93 -12.83 1.84
C CYS A 337 4.42 -14.00 2.70
N TRP A 338 4.50 -15.21 2.13
CA TRP A 338 4.79 -16.43 2.89
C TRP A 338 6.08 -16.40 3.71
N PRO A 339 7.23 -15.91 3.21
CA PRO A 339 8.43 -15.77 4.03
C PRO A 339 8.22 -14.91 5.27
N LEU A 340 7.47 -13.80 5.16
CA LEU A 340 7.18 -12.91 6.29
C LEU A 340 6.28 -13.60 7.33
N LEU A 341 5.29 -14.37 6.88
CA LEU A 341 4.44 -15.16 7.77
C LEU A 341 5.27 -16.21 8.52
N ARG A 342 6.23 -16.86 7.86
CA ARG A 342 7.14 -17.82 8.50
C ARG A 342 8.11 -17.19 9.50
N LEU A 343 8.42 -15.90 9.33
CA LEU A 343 9.18 -15.12 10.29
C LEU A 343 8.32 -14.61 11.47
N GLY A 344 7.04 -14.98 11.53
CA GLY A 344 6.14 -14.63 12.63
C GLY A 344 5.46 -13.26 12.50
N PHE A 345 5.52 -12.61 11.32
CA PHE A 345 4.73 -11.41 11.10
C PHE A 345 3.24 -11.72 11.10
N ARG A 346 2.44 -10.86 11.72
CA ARG A 346 0.98 -10.94 11.60
C ARG A 346 0.57 -10.71 10.14
N PRO A 347 -0.50 -11.37 9.65
CA PRO A 347 -0.91 -11.29 8.26
C PRO A 347 -1.12 -9.87 7.73
N GLU A 348 -1.75 -8.99 8.53
CA GLU A 348 -1.99 -7.58 8.19
C GLU A 348 -0.68 -6.81 8.01
N VAL A 349 0.30 -7.09 8.87
CA VAL A 349 1.63 -6.50 8.79
C VAL A 349 2.38 -7.05 7.59
N ALA A 350 2.34 -8.37 7.37
CA ALA A 350 3.03 -9.02 6.25
C ALA A 350 2.59 -8.45 4.89
N VAL A 351 1.27 -8.31 4.65
CA VAL A 351 0.77 -7.74 3.39
C VAL A 351 1.15 -6.26 3.23
N SER A 352 1.09 -5.49 4.32
CA SER A 352 1.40 -4.06 4.33
C SER A 352 2.88 -3.80 4.08
N VAL A 353 3.78 -4.51 4.80
CA VAL A 353 5.23 -4.31 4.65
C VAL A 353 5.76 -4.84 3.33
N LEU A 354 5.18 -5.92 2.78
CA LEU A 354 5.53 -6.41 1.44
C LEU A 354 5.20 -5.36 0.40
N ALA A 355 3.98 -4.82 0.42
CA ALA A 355 3.56 -3.78 -0.52
C ALA A 355 4.44 -2.52 -0.40
N ALA A 356 4.75 -2.08 0.83
CA ALA A 356 5.65 -0.97 1.08
C ALA A 356 7.06 -1.21 0.51
N ALA A 357 7.62 -2.40 0.76
CA ALA A 357 8.96 -2.77 0.30
C ALA A 357 9.04 -2.82 -1.22
N VAL A 358 8.14 -3.56 -1.87
CA VAL A 358 8.15 -3.74 -3.33
C VAL A 358 7.91 -2.42 -4.04
N ASN A 359 6.92 -1.63 -3.61
CA ASN A 359 6.66 -0.32 -4.21
C ASN A 359 7.81 0.70 -3.97
N SER A 360 8.61 0.53 -2.92
CA SER A 360 9.80 1.37 -2.73
C SER A 360 10.97 0.94 -3.62
N LEU A 361 11.14 -0.38 -3.84
CA LEU A 361 12.12 -0.93 -4.77
C LEU A 361 11.82 -0.58 -6.23
N GLU A 362 10.59 -0.16 -6.56
CA GLU A 362 10.20 0.28 -7.89
C GLU A 362 11.02 1.48 -8.38
N ALA A 363 11.60 2.27 -7.47
CA ALA A 363 12.56 3.31 -7.84
C ALA A 363 13.78 2.77 -8.62
N LEU A 364 14.24 1.55 -8.31
CA LEU A 364 15.31 0.88 -9.06
C LEU A 364 14.85 0.48 -10.48
N LEU A 365 13.60 0.04 -10.61
CA LEU A 365 13.03 -0.35 -11.90
C LEU A 365 12.82 0.87 -12.78
N VAL A 366 12.25 1.95 -12.25
CA VAL A 366 12.09 3.23 -12.96
C VAL A 366 13.43 3.78 -13.42
N PHE A 367 14.45 3.77 -12.53
CA PHE A 367 15.81 4.14 -12.92
C PHE A 367 16.30 3.30 -14.11
N GLY A 368 16.19 1.98 -14.00
CA GLY A 368 16.68 1.07 -15.05
C GLY A 368 15.97 1.25 -16.39
N ILE A 369 14.63 1.45 -16.38
CA ILE A 369 13.83 1.72 -17.57
C ILE A 369 14.29 3.01 -18.24
N VAL A 370 14.33 4.12 -17.48
CA VAL A 370 14.71 5.43 -18.01
C VAL A 370 16.15 5.45 -18.51
N ARG A 371 17.07 4.81 -17.78
CA ARG A 371 18.47 4.68 -18.15
C ARG A 371 18.66 3.95 -19.49
N ARG A 372 17.79 2.97 -19.79
CA ARG A 372 17.81 2.23 -21.05
C ARG A 372 17.21 3.05 -22.22
N LEU A 373 16.17 3.82 -21.94
CA LEU A 373 15.51 4.65 -22.94
C LEU A 373 16.37 5.86 -23.35
N GLU A 374 16.95 6.56 -22.38
CA GLU A 374 17.61 7.88 -22.60
C GLU A 374 19.14 7.87 -22.45
N ARG A 375 19.72 6.78 -21.94
CA ARG A 375 21.16 6.62 -21.67
C ARG A 375 21.79 7.67 -20.72
N ALA A 376 20.99 8.52 -20.06
CA ALA A 376 21.45 9.57 -19.15
C ALA A 376 21.23 9.17 -17.70
N GLU A 377 22.30 8.98 -16.91
CA GLU A 377 22.22 8.56 -15.48
C GLU A 377 21.51 9.59 -14.59
N GLY A 378 21.81 10.87 -14.77
CA GLY A 378 21.20 11.94 -13.97
C GLY A 378 19.69 12.03 -14.20
N LEU A 379 19.24 11.90 -15.46
CA LEU A 379 17.83 11.88 -15.80
C LEU A 379 17.11 10.65 -15.19
N ALA A 380 17.75 9.48 -15.27
CA ALA A 380 17.21 8.25 -14.68
C ALA A 380 17.08 8.36 -13.16
N LEU A 381 18.06 8.97 -12.48
CA LEU A 381 17.99 9.21 -11.04
C LEU A 381 16.90 10.23 -10.69
N ALA A 382 16.74 11.29 -11.50
CA ALA A 382 15.65 12.26 -11.32
C ALA A 382 14.26 11.61 -11.49
N ALA A 383 14.10 10.69 -12.46
CA ALA A 383 12.88 9.92 -12.62
C ALA A 383 12.60 8.99 -11.42
N ALA A 384 13.63 8.28 -10.95
CA ALA A 384 13.53 7.46 -9.76
C ALA A 384 13.18 8.29 -8.50
N ALA A 385 13.64 9.54 -8.42
CA ALA A 385 13.34 10.44 -7.30
C ALA A 385 11.86 10.86 -7.22
N ALA A 386 11.07 10.68 -8.27
CA ALA A 386 9.62 10.89 -8.21
C ALA A 386 8.86 9.76 -7.49
N VAL A 387 9.39 8.53 -7.50
CA VAL A 387 8.69 7.33 -7.00
C VAL A 387 8.31 7.40 -5.51
N PRO A 388 9.18 7.86 -4.57
CA PRO A 388 8.83 7.96 -3.16
C PRO A 388 7.56 8.74 -2.87
N VAL A 389 7.28 9.79 -3.65
CA VAL A 389 6.17 10.74 -3.45
C VAL A 389 5.16 10.72 -4.60
N LEU A 390 5.18 9.71 -5.46
CA LEU A 390 4.26 9.63 -6.60
C LEU A 390 2.81 9.53 -6.09
N PRO A 391 1.94 10.51 -6.38
CA PRO A 391 0.60 10.56 -5.79
C PRO A 391 -0.24 9.33 -6.10
N LEU A 392 -0.07 8.76 -7.29
CA LEU A 392 -0.75 7.54 -7.69
C LEU A 392 -0.45 6.36 -6.75
N PHE A 393 0.82 6.12 -6.43
CA PHE A 393 1.23 5.02 -5.56
C PHE A 393 0.77 5.25 -4.12
N LEU A 394 0.84 6.49 -3.64
CA LEU A 394 0.38 6.84 -2.30
C LEU A 394 -1.15 6.70 -2.17
N ALA A 395 -1.91 7.08 -3.20
CA ALA A 395 -3.35 6.84 -3.24
C ALA A 395 -3.69 5.34 -3.22
N ARG A 396 -2.95 4.51 -3.97
CA ARG A 396 -3.17 3.06 -3.97
C ARG A 396 -2.83 2.41 -2.63
N LEU A 397 -1.77 2.87 -1.98
CA LEU A 397 -1.44 2.43 -0.63
C LEU A 397 -2.53 2.79 0.38
N SER A 398 -3.09 4.00 0.30
CA SER A 398 -4.16 4.43 1.21
C SER A 398 -5.45 3.62 1.06
N LEU A 399 -5.68 3.04 -0.11
CA LEU A 399 -6.80 2.17 -0.43
C LEU A 399 -6.46 0.67 -0.28
N ALA A 400 -5.30 0.34 0.28
CA ALA A 400 -4.79 -1.03 0.46
C ALA A 400 -4.81 -1.89 -0.81
N TYR A 401 -4.66 -1.29 -1.99
CA TYR A 401 -4.56 -2.03 -3.26
C TYR A 401 -3.18 -2.71 -3.40
N PHE A 402 -2.83 -3.50 -2.39
CA PHE A 402 -1.51 -4.11 -2.27
C PHE A 402 -1.15 -5.07 -3.41
N PRO A 403 -2.04 -5.99 -3.85
CA PRO A 403 -1.74 -6.83 -5.01
C PRO A 403 -1.52 -6.03 -6.29
N ALA A 404 -2.24 -4.89 -6.45
CA ALA A 404 -2.05 -4.01 -7.58
C ALA A 404 -0.64 -3.40 -7.58
N LEU A 405 -0.20 -2.83 -6.47
CA LEU A 405 1.13 -2.22 -6.36
C LEU A 405 2.26 -3.23 -6.62
N VAL A 406 2.14 -4.44 -6.05
CA VAL A 406 3.13 -5.49 -6.29
C VAL A 406 3.08 -5.96 -7.76
N GLY A 407 1.88 -6.09 -8.32
CA GLY A 407 1.69 -6.43 -9.73
C GLY A 407 2.34 -5.42 -10.66
N HIS A 408 2.17 -4.12 -10.39
CA HIS A 408 2.77 -3.07 -11.21
C HIS A 408 4.30 -2.99 -11.10
N ALA A 409 4.85 -3.33 -9.94
CA ALA A 409 6.31 -3.50 -9.84
C ALA A 409 6.79 -4.67 -10.73
N VAL A 410 6.03 -5.76 -10.80
CA VAL A 410 6.33 -6.86 -11.73
C VAL A 410 6.11 -6.43 -13.19
N ASP A 411 5.06 -5.64 -13.49
CA ASP A 411 4.87 -5.04 -14.82
C ASP A 411 6.07 -4.14 -15.20
N ALA A 412 6.54 -3.30 -14.29
CA ALA A 412 7.73 -2.48 -14.50
C ALA A 412 9.00 -3.33 -14.73
N LEU A 413 9.11 -4.49 -14.07
CA LEU A 413 10.21 -5.44 -14.32
C LEU A 413 10.11 -6.05 -15.73
N VAL A 414 8.91 -6.42 -16.20
CA VAL A 414 8.67 -6.88 -17.58
C VAL A 414 9.08 -5.78 -18.56
N ILE A 415 8.67 -4.53 -18.31
CA ILE A 415 9.01 -3.38 -19.16
C ILE A 415 10.52 -3.14 -19.18
N LEU A 416 11.18 -3.18 -18.01
CA LEU A 416 12.64 -3.06 -17.92
C LEU A 416 13.35 -4.13 -18.75
N TYR A 417 12.88 -5.37 -18.65
CA TYR A 417 13.43 -6.49 -19.41
C TYR A 417 13.22 -6.27 -20.93
N LEU A 418 11.99 -5.91 -21.31
CA LEU A 418 11.63 -5.67 -22.72
C LEU A 418 12.46 -4.53 -23.32
N VAL A 419 12.54 -3.37 -22.66
CA VAL A 419 13.34 -2.22 -23.11
C VAL A 419 14.83 -2.57 -23.20
N GLY A 420 15.31 -3.42 -22.29
CA GLY A 420 16.70 -3.89 -22.30
C GLY A 420 17.07 -4.84 -23.45
N HIS A 421 16.05 -5.44 -24.11
CA HIS A 421 16.27 -6.49 -25.10
C HIS A 421 15.48 -6.29 -26.40
N LEU A 422 15.04 -5.06 -26.72
CA LEU A 422 14.25 -4.74 -27.92
C LEU A 422 14.87 -5.29 -29.20
N GLU A 423 16.17 -5.15 -29.34
CA GLU A 423 16.92 -5.64 -30.51
C GLU A 423 17.15 -7.17 -30.52
N GLN A 424 16.95 -7.83 -29.38
CA GLN A 424 17.26 -9.24 -29.16
C GLN A 424 16.03 -10.13 -29.03
N LEU A 425 14.83 -9.62 -29.30
CA LEU A 425 13.56 -10.35 -29.15
C LEU A 425 13.47 -11.63 -30.00
N HIS A 426 14.33 -11.78 -31.02
CA HIS A 426 14.45 -13.00 -31.81
C HIS A 426 15.20 -14.15 -31.10
N ARG A 427 15.93 -13.88 -29.99
CA ARG A 427 16.72 -14.88 -29.29
C ARG A 427 15.83 -15.73 -28.39
N ARG A 428 15.90 -17.05 -28.52
CA ARG A 428 15.07 -17.99 -27.73
C ARG A 428 15.10 -17.73 -26.23
N ARG A 429 16.28 -17.45 -25.66
CA ARG A 429 16.43 -17.15 -24.22
C ARG A 429 15.65 -15.87 -23.84
N VAL A 430 15.68 -14.87 -24.67
CA VAL A 430 14.95 -13.61 -24.42
C VAL A 430 13.44 -13.84 -24.48
N VAL A 431 12.97 -14.61 -25.47
CA VAL A 431 11.54 -14.96 -25.62
C VAL A 431 11.04 -15.76 -24.40
N VAL A 432 11.78 -16.79 -23.98
CA VAL A 432 11.40 -17.62 -22.82
C VAL A 432 11.38 -16.81 -21.54
N THR A 433 12.40 -15.97 -21.32
CA THR A 433 12.43 -15.10 -20.12
C THR A 433 11.31 -14.07 -20.12
N LEU A 434 11.02 -13.46 -21.29
CA LEU A 434 9.89 -12.54 -21.45
C LEU A 434 8.56 -13.25 -21.13
N GLY A 435 8.35 -14.45 -21.67
CA GLY A 435 7.16 -15.24 -21.38
C GLY A 435 7.02 -15.60 -19.89
N ALA A 436 8.11 -15.99 -19.23
CA ALA A 436 8.12 -16.28 -17.81
C ALA A 436 7.82 -15.04 -16.95
N LEU A 437 8.39 -13.87 -17.30
CA LEU A 437 8.13 -12.61 -16.60
C LEU A 437 6.68 -12.15 -16.82
N LEU A 438 6.16 -12.25 -18.03
CA LEU A 438 4.74 -11.97 -18.33
C LEU A 438 3.81 -12.90 -17.53
N ALA A 439 4.10 -14.20 -17.48
CA ALA A 439 3.33 -15.13 -16.65
C ALA A 439 3.38 -14.70 -15.16
N GLY A 440 4.54 -14.32 -14.66
CA GLY A 440 4.71 -13.78 -13.30
C GLY A 440 3.85 -12.54 -13.06
N ALA A 441 3.82 -11.59 -13.98
CA ALA A 441 2.99 -10.39 -13.89
C ALA A 441 1.48 -10.75 -13.84
N LEU A 442 1.03 -11.59 -14.77
CA LEU A 442 -0.36 -12.06 -14.85
C LEU A 442 -0.76 -12.83 -13.58
N LEU A 443 0.12 -13.63 -13.02
CA LEU A 443 -0.11 -14.38 -11.78
C LEU A 443 0.00 -13.53 -10.50
N THR A 444 0.48 -12.30 -10.60
CA THR A 444 0.55 -11.37 -9.48
C THR A 444 -0.67 -10.46 -9.42
N TYR A 445 -1.14 -9.99 -10.58
CA TYR A 445 -2.26 -9.07 -10.64
C TYR A 445 -3.05 -9.21 -11.95
N THR A 446 -4.37 -9.35 -11.85
CA THR A 446 -5.23 -9.61 -13.02
C THR A 446 -5.22 -8.46 -14.04
N GLN A 447 -5.10 -7.20 -13.60
CA GLN A 447 -5.07 -6.05 -14.49
C GLN A 447 -3.86 -6.07 -15.44
N SER A 448 -2.77 -6.74 -15.06
CA SER A 448 -1.59 -6.91 -15.94
C SER A 448 -1.98 -7.58 -17.25
N LEU A 449 -3.03 -8.44 -17.25
CA LEU A 449 -3.57 -9.02 -18.48
C LEU A 449 -4.04 -7.94 -19.45
N LEU A 450 -4.86 -7.00 -19.00
CA LEU A 450 -5.36 -5.90 -19.85
C LEU A 450 -4.24 -4.96 -20.25
N ASN A 451 -3.33 -4.65 -19.35
CA ASN A 451 -2.19 -3.79 -19.60
C ASN A 451 -1.32 -4.33 -20.75
N PHE A 452 -0.92 -5.60 -20.68
CA PHE A 452 -0.09 -6.22 -21.71
C PHE A 452 -0.87 -6.63 -22.96
N ALA A 453 -2.17 -6.95 -22.84
CA ALA A 453 -3.05 -7.17 -24.01
C ALA A 453 -3.20 -5.91 -24.89
N VAL A 454 -2.92 -4.72 -24.35
CA VAL A 454 -2.89 -3.48 -25.14
C VAL A 454 -1.47 -3.08 -25.50
N LEU A 455 -0.52 -3.13 -24.55
CA LEU A 455 0.86 -2.68 -24.78
C LEU A 455 1.59 -3.50 -25.84
N LEU A 456 1.54 -4.84 -25.76
CA LEU A 456 2.27 -5.69 -26.70
C LEU A 456 1.74 -5.60 -28.14
N PRO A 457 0.41 -5.68 -28.39
CA PRO A 457 -0.13 -5.45 -29.73
C PRO A 457 0.14 -4.03 -30.23
N SER A 458 0.02 -2.99 -29.40
CA SER A 458 0.35 -1.62 -29.80
C SER A 458 1.79 -1.53 -30.27
N PHE A 459 2.73 -2.09 -29.49
CA PHE A 459 4.14 -2.12 -29.88
C PHE A 459 4.38 -2.95 -31.14
N LEU A 460 3.72 -4.09 -31.27
CA LEU A 460 3.80 -4.93 -32.48
C LEU A 460 3.32 -4.18 -33.73
N ILE A 461 2.21 -3.45 -33.63
CA ILE A 461 1.69 -2.63 -34.75
C ILE A 461 2.73 -1.58 -35.18
N PHE A 462 3.35 -0.87 -34.22
CA PHE A 462 4.41 0.08 -34.56
C PHE A 462 5.63 -0.62 -35.18
N GLN A 463 6.00 -1.82 -34.69
CA GLN A 463 7.09 -2.59 -35.28
C GLN A 463 6.77 -3.02 -36.74
N ILE A 464 5.57 -3.52 -37.00
CA ILE A 464 5.13 -3.93 -38.34
C ILE A 464 5.08 -2.72 -39.28
N ALA A 465 4.59 -1.58 -38.82
CA ALA A 465 4.47 -0.37 -39.63
C ALA A 465 5.83 0.23 -40.02
N PHE A 466 6.79 0.24 -39.11
CA PHE A 466 8.04 0.98 -39.24
C PHE A 466 9.31 0.12 -39.30
N ASP A 467 9.23 -1.21 -39.21
CA ASP A 467 10.36 -2.13 -39.33
C ASP A 467 9.99 -3.38 -40.11
N ARG A 468 10.15 -3.28 -41.41
CA ARG A 468 9.85 -4.35 -42.38
C ARG A 468 11.07 -5.23 -42.71
N THR A 469 12.19 -5.06 -42.01
CA THR A 469 13.41 -5.83 -42.24
C THR A 469 13.21 -7.31 -41.85
N PRO A 470 14.01 -8.24 -42.41
CA PRO A 470 13.96 -9.66 -41.95
C PRO A 470 14.22 -9.82 -40.48
N GLU A 471 15.16 -9.05 -39.92
CA GLU A 471 15.45 -9.02 -38.49
C GLU A 471 14.27 -8.47 -37.70
N GLY A 472 13.59 -7.43 -38.18
CA GLY A 472 12.36 -6.87 -37.61
C GLY A 472 11.27 -7.92 -37.53
N ARG A 473 11.02 -8.69 -38.61
CA ARG A 473 10.04 -9.78 -38.61
C ARG A 473 10.38 -10.87 -37.56
N ARG A 474 11.66 -11.24 -37.43
CA ARG A 474 12.08 -12.19 -36.39
C ARG A 474 11.82 -11.67 -34.95
N ARG A 475 12.05 -10.36 -34.71
CA ARG A 475 11.72 -9.69 -33.41
C ARG A 475 10.24 -9.67 -33.16
N GLN A 476 9.40 -9.37 -34.16
CA GLN A 476 7.95 -9.40 -34.09
C GLN A 476 7.43 -10.79 -33.72
N LEU A 477 7.93 -11.84 -34.37
CA LEU A 477 7.58 -13.25 -34.04
C LEU A 477 8.02 -13.61 -32.62
N GLY A 478 9.20 -13.16 -32.18
CA GLY A 478 9.67 -13.37 -30.82
C GLY A 478 8.79 -12.68 -29.78
N LEU A 479 8.31 -11.45 -30.04
CA LEU A 479 7.37 -10.75 -29.17
C LEU A 479 6.04 -11.50 -29.05
N ILE A 480 5.48 -11.96 -30.17
CA ILE A 480 4.26 -12.77 -30.20
C ILE A 480 4.47 -14.07 -29.41
N ALA A 481 5.56 -14.78 -29.67
CA ALA A 481 5.85 -16.06 -28.99
C ALA A 481 6.01 -15.88 -27.47
N GLY A 482 6.70 -14.79 -27.03
CA GLY A 482 6.83 -14.46 -25.60
C GLY A 482 5.49 -14.12 -24.97
N GLY A 483 4.65 -13.35 -25.65
CA GLY A 483 3.30 -13.01 -25.20
C GLY A 483 2.40 -14.25 -25.06
N LEU A 484 2.38 -15.11 -26.07
CA LEU A 484 1.62 -16.36 -26.06
C LEU A 484 2.12 -17.31 -24.97
N LEU A 485 3.43 -17.46 -24.80
CA LEU A 485 4.02 -18.28 -23.74
C LEU A 485 3.58 -17.79 -22.35
N GLY A 486 3.65 -16.48 -22.10
CA GLY A 486 3.20 -15.89 -20.83
C GLY A 486 1.72 -16.11 -20.56
N ALA A 487 0.87 -15.91 -21.56
CA ALA A 487 -0.56 -16.16 -21.48
C ALA A 487 -0.86 -17.65 -21.22
N THR A 488 -0.23 -18.56 -21.97
CA THR A 488 -0.45 -20.01 -21.82
C THR A 488 -0.03 -20.49 -20.43
N LEU A 489 1.14 -20.06 -19.93
CA LEU A 489 1.60 -20.43 -18.59
C LEU A 489 0.65 -19.92 -17.50
N SER A 490 0.16 -18.69 -17.61
CA SER A 490 -0.76 -18.13 -16.62
C SER A 490 -2.13 -18.82 -16.65
N LEU A 491 -2.63 -19.15 -17.84
CA LEU A 491 -3.85 -19.95 -18.00
C LEU A 491 -3.69 -21.35 -17.37
N ALA A 492 -2.58 -22.04 -17.66
CA ALA A 492 -2.33 -23.38 -17.14
C ALA A 492 -2.22 -23.41 -15.62
N VAL A 493 -1.57 -22.39 -15.01
CA VAL A 493 -1.34 -22.36 -13.57
C VAL A 493 -2.57 -21.90 -12.79
N PHE A 494 -3.29 -20.90 -13.27
CA PHE A 494 -4.33 -20.24 -12.48
C PHE A 494 -5.64 -19.98 -13.24
N TYR A 495 -5.60 -19.19 -14.32
CA TYR A 495 -6.83 -18.69 -14.96
C TYR A 495 -7.69 -19.77 -15.62
N GLY A 496 -7.11 -20.89 -16.04
CA GLY A 496 -7.84 -22.02 -16.60
C GLY A 496 -8.91 -22.59 -15.64
N ARG A 497 -8.72 -22.43 -14.35
CA ARG A 497 -9.67 -22.84 -13.31
C ARG A 497 -10.99 -22.04 -13.34
N TYR A 498 -11.00 -20.87 -13.94
CA TYR A 498 -12.19 -20.03 -14.10
C TYR A 498 -12.96 -20.33 -15.40
N ALA A 499 -12.41 -21.15 -16.27
CA ALA A 499 -13.06 -21.48 -17.55
C ALA A 499 -14.49 -22.03 -17.37
N PRO A 500 -14.81 -22.93 -16.43
CA PRO A 500 -16.17 -23.39 -16.19
C PRO A 500 -17.12 -22.24 -15.84
N ILE A 501 -16.69 -21.34 -14.96
CA ILE A 501 -17.48 -20.18 -14.50
C ILE A 501 -17.77 -19.23 -15.67
N LEU A 502 -16.76 -18.94 -16.50
CA LEU A 502 -16.93 -18.12 -17.70
C LEU A 502 -17.86 -18.76 -18.73
N LEU A 503 -17.83 -20.09 -18.86
CA LEU A 503 -18.74 -20.84 -19.73
C LEU A 503 -20.17 -20.79 -19.21
N ASP A 504 -20.38 -20.91 -17.92
CA ASP A 504 -21.69 -20.81 -17.29
C ASP A 504 -22.29 -19.42 -17.46
N MET A 505 -21.50 -18.36 -17.24
CA MET A 505 -21.92 -16.98 -17.54
C MET A 505 -22.29 -16.80 -19.02
N ARG A 506 -21.49 -17.38 -19.95
CA ARG A 506 -21.81 -17.32 -21.38
C ARG A 506 -23.10 -18.07 -21.74
N ARG A 507 -23.45 -19.10 -20.98
CA ARG A 507 -24.73 -19.84 -21.12
C ARG A 507 -25.91 -19.08 -20.52
N GLY A 508 -25.69 -17.91 -19.97
CA GLY A 508 -26.75 -17.07 -19.40
C GLY A 508 -27.23 -17.55 -18.03
N ILE A 509 -26.44 -18.33 -17.29
CA ILE A 509 -26.78 -18.69 -15.92
C ILE A 509 -26.76 -17.43 -15.07
N PRO A 510 -27.89 -16.99 -14.48
CA PRO A 510 -27.96 -15.74 -13.75
C PRO A 510 -27.18 -15.80 -12.44
N MET A 511 -26.79 -14.64 -11.95
CA MET A 511 -26.21 -14.50 -10.62
C MET A 511 -27.30 -14.59 -9.56
N ALA A 512 -27.08 -15.33 -8.50
CA ALA A 512 -28.04 -15.50 -7.41
C ALA A 512 -28.46 -14.17 -6.77
N GLU A 513 -27.53 -13.19 -6.70
CA GLU A 513 -27.85 -11.83 -6.24
C GLU A 513 -28.73 -11.05 -7.21
N GLU A 514 -28.59 -11.26 -8.50
CA GLU A 514 -29.42 -10.63 -9.53
C GLU A 514 -30.87 -11.12 -9.43
N ARG A 515 -31.04 -12.40 -9.12
CA ARG A 515 -32.35 -12.99 -8.84
C ARG A 515 -32.95 -12.43 -7.54
N VAL A 516 -32.18 -12.34 -6.47
CA VAL A 516 -32.64 -11.74 -5.20
C VAL A 516 -33.02 -10.28 -5.37
N LEU A 517 -32.29 -9.53 -6.20
CA LEU A 517 -32.64 -8.15 -6.55
C LEU A 517 -33.93 -8.11 -7.39
N LEU A 518 -34.06 -8.96 -8.37
CA LEU A 518 -35.29 -9.08 -9.19
C LEU A 518 -36.50 -9.51 -8.34
N GLU A 519 -36.32 -10.49 -7.46
CA GLU A 519 -37.38 -10.92 -6.53
C GLU A 519 -37.79 -9.81 -5.55
N LYS A 520 -36.81 -9.01 -5.04
CA LYS A 520 -37.10 -7.82 -4.23
C LYS A 520 -37.83 -6.74 -5.02
N GLN A 521 -37.40 -6.49 -6.26
CA GLN A 521 -38.08 -5.53 -7.14
C GLN A 521 -39.49 -5.98 -7.48
N GLU A 522 -39.70 -7.27 -7.77
CA GLU A 522 -41.00 -7.84 -7.99
C GLU A 522 -41.90 -7.78 -6.74
N GLN A 523 -41.34 -8.05 -5.55
CA GLN A 523 -42.06 -7.90 -4.28
C GLN A 523 -42.44 -6.45 -4.02
N GLN A 524 -41.54 -5.51 -4.24
CA GLN A 524 -41.84 -4.08 -4.13
C GLN A 524 -42.88 -3.63 -5.13
N ALA A 525 -42.79 -4.09 -6.38
CA ALA A 525 -43.78 -3.81 -7.41
C ALA A 525 -45.16 -4.38 -7.06
N ARG A 526 -45.23 -5.60 -6.51
CA ARG A 526 -46.47 -6.19 -6.01
C ARG A 526 -47.05 -5.43 -4.83
N GLN A 527 -46.21 -4.98 -3.89
CA GLN A 527 -46.64 -4.17 -2.74
C GLN A 527 -47.16 -2.81 -3.18
N ALA A 528 -46.46 -2.12 -4.08
CA ALA A 528 -46.91 -0.85 -4.66
C ALA A 528 -48.23 -0.99 -5.41
N ALA A 529 -48.41 -2.07 -6.21
CA ALA A 529 -49.63 -2.37 -6.90
C ALA A 529 -50.81 -2.64 -5.93
N LEU A 530 -50.55 -3.33 -4.82
CA LEU A 530 -51.52 -3.57 -3.76
C LEU A 530 -51.88 -2.29 -2.97
N ALA A 531 -50.92 -1.37 -2.85
CA ALA A 531 -51.13 -0.08 -2.18
C ALA A 531 -51.79 0.98 -3.11
N GLY A 532 -52.00 0.65 -4.40
CA GLY A 532 -52.53 1.63 -5.37
C GLY A 532 -51.54 2.77 -5.68
N GLU A 533 -50.27 2.63 -5.29
CA GLU A 533 -49.24 3.58 -5.60
C GLU A 533 -48.78 3.40 -7.06
N PRO A 534 -48.61 4.51 -7.81
CA PRO A 534 -48.03 4.40 -9.14
C PRO A 534 -46.62 3.81 -8.96
N LEU A 535 -46.37 2.69 -9.67
CA LEU A 535 -45.01 2.13 -9.76
C LEU A 535 -44.06 3.28 -10.09
N ALA A 536 -43.27 3.69 -9.12
CA ALA A 536 -42.12 4.54 -9.40
C ALA A 536 -41.36 3.77 -10.49
N ALA A 537 -41.36 4.35 -11.70
CA ALA A 537 -40.53 3.80 -12.77
C ALA A 537 -39.17 3.51 -12.11
N PRO A 538 -38.63 2.29 -12.23
CA PRO A 538 -37.30 2.05 -11.70
C PRO A 538 -36.51 3.24 -12.19
N GLU A 539 -36.04 4.09 -11.25
CA GLU A 539 -35.05 5.09 -11.61
C GLU A 539 -34.03 4.24 -12.35
N ALA A 540 -34.11 4.30 -13.68
CA ALA A 540 -33.03 3.81 -14.50
C ALA A 540 -31.88 4.51 -13.87
N GLN A 541 -31.15 3.82 -12.97
CA GLN A 541 -29.86 4.29 -12.58
C GLN A 541 -29.19 4.47 -13.92
N ASP A 542 -29.33 5.69 -14.43
CA ASP A 542 -28.58 6.18 -15.56
C ASP A 542 -27.14 5.92 -15.13
N ASP A 543 -26.76 4.65 -15.33
CA ASP A 543 -25.37 4.31 -15.25
C ASP A 543 -24.75 5.21 -16.33
N PRO A 544 -24.12 6.31 -15.95
CA PRO A 544 -23.58 7.25 -16.90
C PRO A 544 -22.58 6.56 -17.84
N TYR A 545 -22.42 5.24 -17.72
CA TYR A 545 -21.50 4.38 -18.44
C TYR A 545 -22.15 3.40 -19.42
N THR A 546 -23.47 3.28 -19.49
CA THR A 546 -24.20 2.29 -20.35
C THR A 546 -24.82 2.85 -21.62
N GLY A 547 -24.32 3.97 -22.13
CA GLY A 547 -24.75 4.42 -23.48
C GLY A 547 -24.25 3.49 -24.58
N PRO A 548 -25.11 3.15 -25.59
CA PRO A 548 -24.77 2.21 -26.66
C PRO A 548 -23.78 2.75 -27.70
N GLN A 549 -23.30 3.98 -27.55
CA GLN A 549 -22.42 4.62 -28.51
C GLN A 549 -20.99 4.74 -27.99
N VAL A 550 -20.01 4.44 -28.87
CA VAL A 550 -18.59 4.68 -28.62
C VAL A 550 -18.35 6.19 -28.59
N ASP A 551 -18.12 6.74 -27.40
CA ASP A 551 -17.79 8.16 -27.23
C ASP A 551 -16.28 8.35 -27.01
N VAL A 552 -15.56 8.55 -28.10
CA VAL A 552 -14.10 8.77 -28.11
C VAL A 552 -13.74 10.02 -27.29
N LEU A 553 -14.55 11.08 -27.36
CA LEU A 553 -14.29 12.32 -26.63
C LEU A 553 -14.40 12.13 -25.12
N ARG A 554 -15.35 11.31 -24.69
CA ARG A 554 -15.50 10.91 -23.29
C ARG A 554 -14.27 10.14 -22.78
N GLY A 555 -13.75 9.20 -23.57
CA GLY A 555 -12.53 8.46 -23.24
C GLY A 555 -11.31 9.38 -23.10
N VAL A 556 -11.13 10.34 -24.02
CA VAL A 556 -10.05 11.33 -23.95
C VAL A 556 -10.21 12.25 -22.75
N ARG A 557 -11.41 12.75 -22.47
CA ARG A 557 -11.71 13.54 -21.25
C ARG A 557 -11.39 12.75 -19.97
N LYS A 558 -11.75 11.47 -19.95
CA LYS A 558 -11.46 10.59 -18.81
C LYS A 558 -9.96 10.40 -18.61
N ALA A 559 -9.18 10.22 -19.68
CA ALA A 559 -7.73 10.13 -19.60
C ALA A 559 -7.12 11.42 -19.04
N ALA A 560 -7.51 12.58 -19.57
CA ALA A 560 -7.04 13.88 -19.10
C ALA A 560 -7.44 14.13 -17.62
N TRP A 561 -8.69 13.83 -17.27
CA TRP A 561 -9.19 13.96 -15.90
C TRP A 561 -8.42 13.10 -14.90
N ARG A 562 -8.11 11.84 -15.23
CA ARG A 562 -7.33 10.95 -14.38
C ARG A 562 -5.91 11.45 -14.14
N LEU A 563 -5.23 11.92 -15.20
CA LEU A 563 -3.94 12.56 -15.05
C LEU A 563 -4.04 13.77 -14.11
N TYR A 564 -5.06 14.61 -14.28
CA TYR A 564 -5.27 15.77 -13.43
C TYR A 564 -5.57 15.38 -11.97
N VAL A 565 -6.40 14.38 -11.74
CA VAL A 565 -6.74 13.92 -10.37
C VAL A 565 -5.50 13.50 -9.59
N PHE A 566 -4.56 12.79 -10.22
CA PHE A 566 -3.34 12.34 -9.53
C PHE A 566 -2.21 13.38 -9.56
N TYR A 567 -2.00 14.03 -10.68
CA TYR A 567 -0.84 14.92 -10.87
C TYR A 567 -1.18 16.41 -10.75
N GLY A 568 -2.45 16.81 -10.66
CA GLY A 568 -2.88 18.21 -10.53
C GLY A 568 -2.27 19.08 -11.64
N LEU A 569 -1.66 20.20 -11.25
CA LEU A 569 -0.97 21.10 -12.17
C LEU A 569 0.25 20.48 -12.86
N PHE A 570 0.78 19.35 -12.37
CA PHE A 570 1.84 18.62 -13.03
C PHE A 570 1.35 17.72 -14.18
N ALA A 571 0.03 17.53 -14.37
CA ALA A 571 -0.49 16.71 -15.47
C ALA A 571 -0.04 17.20 -16.86
N PRO A 572 -0.18 18.49 -17.24
CA PRO A 572 0.35 18.98 -18.51
C PRO A 572 1.89 18.89 -18.60
N VAL A 573 2.58 19.03 -17.47
CA VAL A 573 4.04 18.86 -17.38
C VAL A 573 4.45 17.43 -17.70
N VAL A 574 3.73 16.43 -17.19
CA VAL A 574 3.96 15.01 -17.52
C VAL A 574 3.83 14.80 -19.03
N VAL A 575 2.75 15.29 -19.64
CA VAL A 575 2.52 15.13 -21.09
C VAL A 575 3.64 15.80 -21.91
N ALA A 576 3.94 17.06 -21.61
CA ALA A 576 5.03 17.80 -22.29
C ALA A 576 6.38 17.09 -22.13
N GLY A 577 6.66 16.59 -20.93
CA GLY A 577 7.89 15.86 -20.62
C GLY A 577 8.00 14.52 -21.34
N VAL A 578 6.89 13.78 -21.52
CA VAL A 578 6.87 12.55 -22.32
C VAL A 578 7.16 12.87 -23.80
N LEU A 579 6.60 13.96 -24.33
CA LEU A 579 6.90 14.41 -25.70
C LEU A 579 8.38 14.83 -25.86
N LEU A 580 8.96 15.47 -24.84
CA LEU A 580 10.40 15.78 -24.82
C LEU A 580 11.25 14.50 -24.77
N ALA A 581 10.87 13.54 -23.92
CA ALA A 581 11.54 12.26 -23.80
C ALA A 581 11.49 11.48 -25.14
N TRP A 582 10.32 11.43 -25.77
CA TRP A 582 10.14 10.76 -27.05
C TRP A 582 11.14 11.23 -28.14
N ARG A 583 11.46 12.53 -28.13
CA ARG A 583 12.46 13.11 -29.07
C ARG A 583 13.92 12.79 -28.71
N ARG A 584 14.17 12.34 -27.45
CA ARG A 584 15.52 12.08 -26.91
C ARG A 584 15.86 10.60 -26.77
N THR A 585 14.96 9.71 -27.14
CA THR A 585 15.17 8.27 -27.01
C THR A 585 16.40 7.79 -27.75
N SER A 586 17.08 6.80 -27.19
CA SER A 586 18.40 6.33 -27.62
C SER A 586 18.40 5.53 -28.93
N SER A 587 17.23 5.05 -29.39
CA SER A 587 17.08 4.25 -30.61
C SER A 587 15.67 4.35 -31.19
N ALA A 588 15.52 4.01 -32.49
CA ALA A 588 14.23 3.97 -33.18
C ALA A 588 13.25 2.99 -32.47
N ASP A 589 13.73 1.84 -31.96
CA ASP A 589 12.91 0.89 -31.28
C ASP A 589 12.45 1.43 -29.90
N ALA A 590 13.30 2.16 -29.19
CA ALA A 590 12.92 2.86 -27.98
C ALA A 590 11.87 3.93 -28.24
N THR A 591 12.00 4.69 -29.34
CA THR A 591 11.00 5.68 -29.77
C THR A 591 9.65 5.05 -30.03
N ARG A 592 9.60 3.94 -30.77
CA ARG A 592 8.38 3.18 -31.05
C ARG A 592 7.77 2.63 -29.77
N PHE A 593 8.62 2.14 -28.86
CA PHE A 593 8.16 1.60 -27.59
C PHE A 593 7.52 2.68 -26.72
N VAL A 594 8.15 3.86 -26.56
CA VAL A 594 7.58 4.98 -25.78
C VAL A 594 6.25 5.44 -26.39
N ALA A 595 6.15 5.55 -27.72
CA ALA A 595 4.91 5.89 -28.40
C ALA A 595 3.80 4.84 -28.13
N SER A 596 4.13 3.56 -28.25
CA SER A 596 3.20 2.45 -27.95
C SER A 596 2.75 2.45 -26.52
N TRP A 597 3.65 2.77 -25.59
CA TRP A 597 3.37 2.83 -24.17
C TRP A 597 2.43 4.00 -23.82
N ALA A 598 2.67 5.18 -24.39
CA ALA A 598 1.76 6.31 -24.27
C ALA A 598 0.38 6.01 -24.91
N LEU A 599 0.37 5.36 -26.08
CA LEU A 599 -0.87 4.91 -26.74
C LEU A 599 -1.65 3.91 -25.89
N THR A 600 -0.95 3.02 -25.17
CA THR A 600 -1.60 2.06 -24.25
C THR A 600 -2.48 2.76 -23.21
N TYR A 601 -2.01 3.84 -22.63
CA TYR A 601 -2.79 4.64 -21.69
C TYR A 601 -4.05 5.21 -22.33
N VAL A 602 -3.92 5.75 -23.55
CA VAL A 602 -5.06 6.31 -24.29
C VAL A 602 -6.07 5.22 -24.61
N VAL A 603 -5.62 4.09 -25.16
CA VAL A 603 -6.50 2.96 -25.55
C VAL A 603 -7.22 2.38 -24.33
N LEU A 604 -6.55 2.17 -23.21
CA LEU A 604 -7.18 1.67 -21.98
C LEU A 604 -8.25 2.64 -21.46
N ASN A 605 -8.02 3.95 -21.58
CA ASN A 605 -9.02 4.95 -21.18
C ASN A 605 -10.18 5.04 -22.17
N LEU A 606 -9.93 4.92 -23.47
CA LEU A 606 -10.99 4.81 -24.47
C LEU A 606 -11.83 3.57 -24.23
N ALA A 607 -11.22 2.42 -23.99
CA ALA A 607 -11.91 1.19 -23.68
C ALA A 607 -12.74 1.27 -22.38
N SER A 608 -12.24 1.97 -21.37
CA SER A 608 -12.90 2.12 -20.08
C SER A 608 -13.97 3.22 -20.03
N GLY A 609 -14.00 4.12 -21.00
CA GLY A 609 -14.90 5.28 -21.03
C GLY A 609 -15.83 5.33 -22.24
N GLY A 610 -15.50 4.61 -23.30
CA GLY A 610 -16.15 4.75 -24.59
C GLY A 610 -16.73 3.46 -25.17
N LEU A 611 -16.45 2.30 -24.62
CA LEU A 611 -17.01 1.03 -25.11
C LEU A 611 -18.16 0.56 -24.20
N PRO A 612 -19.29 0.13 -24.80
CA PRO A 612 -20.30 -0.60 -24.04
C PRO A 612 -19.72 -1.97 -23.66
N GLY A 613 -19.73 -2.30 -22.40
CA GLY A 613 -19.23 -3.59 -21.94
C GLY A 613 -19.16 -3.71 -20.42
N PRO A 614 -19.03 -4.94 -19.91
CA PRO A 614 -19.05 -5.17 -18.49
C PRO A 614 -17.90 -4.39 -17.78
N ASN A 615 -18.20 -3.96 -16.59
CA ASN A 615 -17.42 -3.10 -15.70
C ASN A 615 -15.97 -3.52 -15.37
N LEU A 616 -15.39 -4.47 -16.09
CA LEU A 616 -14.02 -4.99 -15.91
C LEU A 616 -12.92 -3.91 -15.93
N VAL A 617 -13.19 -2.75 -16.55
CA VAL A 617 -12.24 -1.65 -16.68
C VAL A 617 -12.55 -0.46 -15.76
N ARG A 618 -13.58 -0.54 -14.91
CA ARG A 618 -14.06 0.59 -14.06
C ARG A 618 -13.06 1.07 -13.00
N TYR A 619 -12.09 0.28 -12.60
CA TYR A 619 -11.27 0.56 -11.42
C TYR A 619 -10.00 1.39 -11.66
N ASN A 620 -9.93 2.26 -12.67
CA ASN A 620 -8.88 3.28 -12.81
C ASN A 620 -7.42 2.78 -12.70
N LYS A 621 -7.14 1.54 -13.11
CA LYS A 621 -5.85 0.88 -12.88
C LYS A 621 -4.87 1.00 -14.06
N ASP A 622 -5.26 1.73 -15.06
CA ASP A 622 -4.56 1.96 -16.32
C ASP A 622 -3.40 2.99 -16.20
N LEU A 623 -3.42 3.85 -15.18
CA LEU A 623 -2.34 4.79 -14.93
C LEU A 623 -1.06 4.15 -14.40
N GLU A 624 -1.20 3.03 -13.72
CA GLU A 624 -0.05 2.41 -13.04
C GLU A 624 0.96 1.86 -14.05
N ILE A 625 0.50 1.23 -15.15
CA ILE A 625 1.43 0.74 -16.16
C ILE A 625 2.26 1.88 -16.81
N VAL A 626 1.72 3.10 -16.85
CA VAL A 626 2.43 4.27 -17.38
C VAL A 626 3.12 5.10 -16.29
N ALA A 627 3.09 4.68 -15.02
CA ALA A 627 3.74 5.40 -13.93
C ALA A 627 5.25 5.65 -14.19
N PRO A 628 6.06 4.69 -14.68
CA PRO A 628 7.44 4.96 -15.04
C PRO A 628 7.59 5.96 -16.18
N LEU A 629 6.65 5.96 -17.13
CA LEU A 629 6.60 6.94 -18.22
C LEU A 629 6.27 8.35 -17.71
N CYS A 630 5.37 8.45 -16.72
CA CYS A 630 5.10 9.72 -16.04
C CYS A 630 6.34 10.23 -15.28
N CYS A 631 7.08 9.35 -14.60
CA CYS A 631 8.33 9.70 -13.95
C CYS A 631 9.39 10.19 -14.97
N LEU A 632 9.49 9.53 -16.11
CA LEU A 632 10.34 9.98 -17.23
C LEU A 632 9.91 11.37 -17.72
N GLY A 633 8.62 11.61 -17.91
CA GLY A 633 8.10 12.91 -18.31
C GLY A 633 8.47 14.02 -17.31
N LEU A 634 8.22 13.81 -16.01
CA LEU A 634 8.60 14.75 -14.97
C LEU A 634 10.09 15.05 -14.97
N ALA A 635 10.93 14.01 -15.05
CA ALA A 635 12.37 14.15 -15.08
C ALA A 635 12.87 14.88 -16.34
N SER A 636 12.25 14.66 -17.50
CA SER A 636 12.63 15.31 -18.77
C SER A 636 12.39 16.82 -18.72
N VAL A 637 11.31 17.29 -18.08
CA VAL A 637 11.09 18.73 -17.83
C VAL A 637 12.11 19.26 -16.83
N GLY A 638 12.38 18.52 -15.74
CA GLY A 638 13.42 18.90 -14.78
C GLY A 638 14.80 19.04 -15.44
N ALA A 639 15.17 18.12 -16.33
CA ALA A 639 16.41 18.17 -17.10
C ALA A 639 16.43 19.34 -18.08
N TRP A 640 15.31 19.67 -18.73
CA TRP A 640 15.20 20.87 -19.55
C TRP A 640 15.38 22.15 -18.75
N LEU A 641 14.71 22.27 -17.59
CA LEU A 641 14.88 23.38 -16.66
C LEU A 641 16.33 23.52 -16.17
N TRP A 642 17.01 22.39 -15.96
CA TRP A 642 18.43 22.39 -15.56
C TRP A 642 19.33 23.02 -16.60
N THR A 643 18.99 22.91 -17.91
CA THR A 643 19.71 23.60 -18.98
C THR A 643 19.49 25.12 -18.99
N LEU A 644 18.37 25.57 -18.39
CA LEU A 644 18.08 26.99 -18.24
C LEU A 644 18.73 27.53 -16.97
N THR A 645 18.36 27.02 -15.81
CA THR A 645 18.99 27.35 -14.52
C THR A 645 18.90 26.18 -13.55
N ARG A 646 19.94 25.94 -12.76
CA ARG A 646 19.94 24.92 -11.68
C ARG A 646 18.88 25.22 -10.62
N ALA A 647 18.70 26.52 -10.29
CA ALA A 647 17.70 26.95 -9.30
C ALA A 647 16.28 26.60 -9.74
N ALA A 648 15.91 26.81 -11.01
CA ALA A 648 14.60 26.44 -11.52
C ALA A 648 14.35 24.93 -11.45
N ALA A 649 15.34 24.11 -11.81
CA ALA A 649 15.21 22.65 -11.74
C ALA A 649 15.06 22.15 -10.26
N LEU A 650 15.82 22.71 -9.35
CA LEU A 650 15.71 22.37 -7.92
C LEU A 650 14.38 22.83 -7.33
N ALA A 651 13.93 24.05 -7.66
CA ALA A 651 12.62 24.56 -7.21
C ALA A 651 11.46 23.70 -7.77
N TYR A 652 11.54 23.30 -9.04
CA TYR A 652 10.59 22.38 -9.66
C TYR A 652 10.53 21.01 -8.95
N GLY A 653 11.70 20.40 -8.70
CA GLY A 653 11.78 19.15 -7.97
C GLY A 653 11.20 19.26 -6.56
N ALA A 654 11.56 20.33 -5.81
CA ALA A 654 11.03 20.59 -4.48
C ALA A 654 9.50 20.81 -4.50
N ALA A 655 8.98 21.54 -5.50
CA ALA A 655 7.54 21.76 -5.67
C ALA A 655 6.80 20.43 -5.94
N PHE A 656 7.36 19.55 -6.77
CA PHE A 656 6.76 18.24 -7.02
C PHE A 656 6.77 17.36 -5.76
N TRP A 657 7.86 17.35 -5.02
CA TRP A 657 7.94 16.62 -3.75
C TRP A 657 6.93 17.14 -2.73
N MET A 658 6.85 18.46 -2.57
CA MET A 658 5.85 19.07 -1.70
C MET A 658 4.42 18.72 -2.12
N PHE A 659 4.13 18.80 -3.41
CA PHE A 659 2.83 18.40 -3.96
C PHE A 659 2.51 16.93 -3.63
N GLY A 660 3.44 16.00 -3.85
CA GLY A 660 3.27 14.59 -3.53
C GLY A 660 3.01 14.34 -2.05
N LEU A 661 3.77 15.01 -1.15
CA LEU A 661 3.56 14.91 0.30
C LEU A 661 2.22 15.50 0.75
N LEU A 662 1.78 16.61 0.18
CA LEU A 662 0.46 17.20 0.48
C LEU A 662 -0.67 16.27 0.01
N ARG A 663 -0.54 15.67 -1.18
CA ARG A 663 -1.50 14.66 -1.66
C ARG A 663 -1.52 13.42 -0.78
N ALA A 664 -0.34 12.92 -0.37
CA ALA A 664 -0.23 11.82 0.59
C ALA A 664 -0.99 12.15 1.88
N ARG A 665 -0.74 13.33 2.46
CA ARG A 665 -1.45 13.79 3.64
C ARG A 665 -2.97 13.71 3.45
N GLY A 666 -3.51 14.22 2.33
CA GLY A 666 -4.94 14.15 2.02
C GLY A 666 -5.45 12.71 1.99
N TYR A 667 -4.79 11.82 1.22
CA TYR A 667 -5.21 10.42 1.09
C TYR A 667 -5.20 9.64 2.40
N PHE A 668 -4.22 9.90 3.26
CA PHE A 668 -4.06 9.13 4.50
C PHE A 668 -4.80 9.74 5.69
N LEU A 669 -4.92 11.06 5.77
CA LEU A 669 -5.71 11.70 6.83
C LEU A 669 -7.16 11.22 6.83
N GLU A 670 -7.77 11.08 5.66
CA GLU A 670 -9.11 10.51 5.53
C GLU A 670 -9.22 9.07 6.06
N LYS A 671 -8.11 8.32 6.08
CA LYS A 671 -8.06 6.93 6.53
C LYS A 671 -7.56 6.77 7.97
N LEU A 672 -6.81 7.74 8.49
CA LEU A 672 -6.33 7.76 9.87
C LEU A 672 -7.34 8.38 10.84
N PHE A 673 -8.10 9.34 10.37
CA PHE A 673 -9.05 10.12 11.19
C PHE A 673 -10.50 9.79 10.83
N LEU A 674 -10.81 8.52 10.71
CA LEU A 674 -12.21 8.14 10.71
C LEU A 674 -12.77 8.48 12.09
N GLU A 675 -13.15 9.75 12.22
CA GLU A 675 -14.12 10.34 13.11
C GLU A 675 -13.93 10.21 14.63
N ARG A 676 -13.51 11.32 15.21
CA ARG A 676 -13.82 11.64 16.62
C ARG A 676 -15.28 12.07 16.76
#